data_31e6f0edeb9bce046f2b2a37ac7df828
#
_entry.id   31e6f0edeb9bce046f2b2a37ac7df828
#
_cell.length_a   1.000
_cell.length_b   1.000
_cell.length_c   1.000
_cell.angle_alpha   90.00
_cell.angle_beta   90.00
_cell.angle_gamma   90.00
#
_symmetry.space_group_name_H-M   'P 1'
#
loop_
_entity.id
_entity.type
_entity.pdbx_description
1 polymer ?
#
loop_
_entity_poly.entity_id
_entity_poly.type
_entity_poly.pdbx_seq_one_letter_code
_entity_poly.pdbx_strand_id
1 'polypeptide(L)'
;MRRRPALPRFHPGSPSRFTSIFTSRFASRFLAVSLAASALTAGLPAAPALAAAGPKTAATAAPTTTAVTRPEPRALSPLGANTAASDQADVQSGRLAAAHVRPLSPQLPQTSSSSKAVRPPKATKDAAAASCTPADFGTRTGSELVAYIKDSTTDCINTLFGITGTDARNVFREAQMVTVAGAFQDASQTYPGDNSTHVWQLVLFLRAGYYVQYNDSADVGDYGPTLAAATECGLDAFTANSHFMDVSSEHGNILGDVIILTDSANEQARYLDTYQRVLNAYDSSYDAYWSMDTAVNDVFTPLFRGHFNPAFISAVTADPSIIDTLNSFTLNHLSMLSGTWYFMASNAGTETARFLDTAGLKDKVRPMVKGLLGASSITGPTAALWVGAAEMTSAHDVAQCSYYDTCDLTSQLTAAALPLTYRCDDGHMFLAQSLTGPALAEACKSVQGQDAYFHGIVKDSGPVADDRNTTIQIVVFASPRDYRTYSGWIFGNSTDNGGEYLEGNPADPDNQARFVAYVKSVGDGFPADIWNLNHEYTHYLDGRYDTYGDFSAGQTVPDIWWIEGFAEYVSYSYRGVPDTEALFDAGKHTYALSTLWQSTYANSDLTRTYPWGYLAVRYMLENHPDDVQAMLTKFRTGDYAGAYAVYNTGIGTRYDADFDAWLDTCAAGACRGSSS
;
A
#
# COMPACT_ATOMS: atom_id res chain seq x y z
N MET A 1 42.02 -2.74 58.88
CA MET A 1 42.70 -4.04 59.08
C MET A 1 41.82 -5.16 58.60
N ARG A 2 42.40 -6.11 57.85
CA ARG A 2 41.97 -7.38 57.26
C ARG A 2 41.40 -7.24 55.82
N ARG A 3 42.26 -7.34 54.87
CA ARG A 3 42.84 -8.42 54.00
C ARG A 3 41.81 -8.91 52.97
N ARG A 4 42.08 -8.56 51.69
CA ARG A 4 41.60 -9.24 50.46
C ARG A 4 42.26 -10.61 50.31
N PRO A 5 41.67 -11.53 49.61
CA PRO A 5 42.43 -12.53 48.87
C PRO A 5 42.36 -12.32 47.35
N ALA A 6 43.44 -12.82 46.71
CA ALA A 6 43.91 -12.54 45.39
C ALA A 6 43.23 -13.45 44.31
N LEU A 7 43.25 -12.93 43.08
CA LEU A 7 42.98 -13.62 41.82
C LEU A 7 44.09 -14.65 41.47
N PRO A 8 43.78 -15.72 40.77
CA PRO A 8 44.79 -16.46 40.02
C PRO A 8 44.82 -16.00 38.56
N ARG A 9 46.04 -15.75 38.08
CA ARG A 9 46.41 -15.56 36.66
C ARG A 9 46.39 -16.90 35.96
N PHE A 10 45.84 -16.94 34.72
CA PHE A 10 46.15 -17.99 33.74
C PHE A 10 46.78 -17.38 32.49
N HIS A 11 47.82 -18.04 32.00
CA HIS A 11 48.64 -17.75 30.86
C HIS A 11 48.01 -18.20 29.52
N PRO A 12 48.44 -17.67 28.38
CA PRO A 12 47.83 -17.91 27.08
C PRO A 12 48.38 -19.16 26.40
N GLY A 13 47.49 -19.97 25.83
CA GLY A 13 47.81 -21.07 24.95
C GLY A 13 47.35 -20.78 23.51
N SER A 14 48.25 -21.03 22.58
CA SER A 14 48.20 -20.76 21.15
C SER A 14 47.10 -21.52 20.36
N PRO A 15 46.88 -21.18 19.10
CA PRO A 15 45.62 -21.35 18.38
C PRO A 15 45.53 -22.72 17.65
N SER A 16 44.38 -23.34 17.68
CA SER A 16 44.03 -24.40 16.75
C SER A 16 43.03 -23.92 15.71
N ARG A 17 43.42 -24.10 14.47
CA ARG A 17 42.66 -23.83 13.26
C ARG A 17 41.39 -24.69 13.22
N PHE A 18 40.23 -24.05 13.01
CA PHE A 18 39.11 -24.73 12.40
C PHE A 18 38.63 -23.90 11.21
N THR A 19 38.93 -24.42 10.04
CA THR A 19 38.38 -24.01 8.75
C THR A 19 37.00 -24.61 8.66
N SER A 20 35.97 -23.81 8.65
CA SER A 20 34.63 -24.23 8.28
C SER A 20 34.22 -23.49 7.01
N ILE A 21 34.20 -24.25 5.94
CA ILE A 21 33.73 -23.85 4.61
C ILE A 21 32.21 -23.90 4.63
N PHE A 22 31.54 -22.76 4.55
CA PHE A 22 30.13 -22.70 4.17
C PHE A 22 30.04 -22.20 2.73
N THR A 23 29.93 -23.13 1.81
CA THR A 23 29.46 -22.89 0.45
C THR A 23 27.97 -23.17 0.40
N SER A 24 27.12 -22.14 0.43
CA SER A 24 25.72 -22.28 0.08
C SER A 24 25.58 -22.27 -1.44
N ARG A 25 25.27 -23.42 -2.01
CA ARG A 25 24.83 -23.54 -3.41
C ARG A 25 23.32 -23.48 -3.43
N PHE A 26 22.78 -22.37 -3.89
CA PHE A 26 21.41 -22.32 -4.40
C PHE A 26 21.39 -22.95 -5.79
N ALA A 27 20.78 -24.11 -5.91
CA ALA A 27 20.51 -24.77 -7.18
C ALA A 27 19.03 -24.56 -7.53
N SER A 28 18.80 -23.64 -8.47
CA SER A 28 17.50 -23.52 -9.13
C SER A 28 17.23 -24.78 -9.95
N ARG A 29 16.19 -25.51 -9.61
CA ARG A 29 15.68 -26.61 -10.45
C ARG A 29 14.59 -26.07 -11.36
N PHE A 30 14.93 -25.85 -12.61
CA PHE A 30 13.96 -25.72 -13.70
C PHE A 30 13.42 -27.12 -14.02
N LEU A 31 12.11 -27.31 -13.91
CA LEU A 31 11.42 -28.50 -14.41
C LEU A 31 11.01 -28.21 -15.87
N ALA A 32 11.72 -28.83 -16.81
CA ALA A 32 11.34 -28.82 -18.21
C ALA A 32 10.27 -29.90 -18.45
N VAL A 33 9.09 -29.51 -18.83
CA VAL A 33 8.05 -30.42 -19.35
C VAL A 33 8.26 -30.56 -20.84
N SER A 34 8.69 -31.75 -21.27
CA SER A 34 8.81 -32.11 -22.69
C SER A 34 7.45 -32.54 -23.22
N LEU A 35 6.89 -31.81 -24.17
CA LEU A 35 5.79 -32.30 -25.02
C LEU A 35 6.38 -32.98 -26.25
N ALA A 36 6.09 -34.25 -26.40
CA ALA A 36 6.36 -35.03 -27.60
C ALA A 36 5.36 -34.67 -28.71
N ALA A 37 5.83 -34.19 -29.82
CA ALA A 37 5.04 -34.00 -31.03
C ALA A 37 5.28 -35.22 -31.97
N SER A 38 4.24 -35.95 -32.25
CA SER A 38 4.22 -37.03 -33.27
C SER A 38 4.03 -36.43 -34.65
N ALA A 39 4.95 -36.72 -35.55
CA ALA A 39 4.88 -36.39 -36.96
C ALA A 39 4.03 -37.41 -37.73
N LEU A 40 3.13 -36.95 -38.59
CA LEU A 40 2.59 -37.72 -39.72
C LEU A 40 2.88 -36.96 -41.02
N THR A 41 3.59 -37.67 -41.88
CA THR A 41 3.97 -37.32 -43.25
C THR A 41 2.89 -37.71 -44.27
N ALA A 42 2.61 -36.84 -45.25
CA ALA A 42 2.22 -37.19 -46.62
C ALA A 42 2.15 -35.87 -47.45
N GLY A 43 3.00 -35.68 -48.43
CA GLY A 43 2.84 -36.08 -49.80
C GLY A 43 2.74 -34.83 -50.70
N LEU A 44 3.84 -34.46 -51.40
CA LEU A 44 3.92 -33.48 -52.49
C LEU A 44 3.27 -34.03 -53.76
N PRO A 45 2.88 -33.17 -54.73
CA PRO A 45 3.80 -33.01 -55.87
C PRO A 45 3.96 -31.58 -56.45
N ALA A 46 4.94 -31.51 -57.33
CA ALA A 46 5.71 -30.41 -57.85
C ALA A 46 5.08 -29.51 -58.95
N ALA A 47 5.80 -28.44 -59.19
CA ALA A 47 5.78 -27.29 -60.04
C ALA A 47 5.39 -27.50 -61.54
N PRO A 48 5.22 -26.42 -62.38
CA PRO A 48 6.42 -25.83 -63.01
C PRO A 48 6.45 -24.28 -63.15
N ALA A 49 7.66 -23.80 -63.41
CA ALA A 49 8.05 -22.44 -63.70
C ALA A 49 7.72 -22.00 -65.14
N LEU A 50 7.53 -20.70 -65.34
CA LEU A 50 7.84 -20.04 -66.62
C LEU A 50 8.17 -18.56 -66.37
N ALA A 51 9.29 -18.14 -66.93
CA ALA A 51 9.83 -16.81 -66.90
C ALA A 51 9.34 -15.94 -68.04
N ALA A 52 9.22 -14.63 -67.86
CA ALA A 52 9.40 -13.64 -68.91
C ALA A 52 9.70 -12.24 -68.34
N ALA A 53 10.57 -11.52 -69.05
CA ALA A 53 11.28 -10.29 -68.72
C ALA A 53 10.48 -8.99 -68.88
N GLY A 54 10.91 -7.96 -68.18
CA GLY A 54 10.69 -6.57 -67.91
C GLY A 54 10.00 -5.65 -68.94
N PRO A 55 9.78 -4.38 -68.63
CA PRO A 55 10.83 -3.38 -68.50
C PRO A 55 10.70 -2.35 -67.33
N LYS A 56 11.72 -1.60 -67.12
CA LYS A 56 11.97 -0.55 -66.14
C LYS A 56 10.98 0.61 -66.26
N THR A 57 10.40 1.06 -65.18
CA THR A 57 9.94 2.44 -64.97
C THR A 57 10.18 2.90 -63.56
N ALA A 58 10.45 4.19 -63.43
CA ALA A 58 10.94 5.02 -62.34
C ALA A 58 10.45 4.68 -60.90
N ALA A 59 11.40 4.68 -59.96
CA ALA A 59 11.19 4.67 -58.54
C ALA A 59 10.61 6.01 -58.08
N THR A 60 9.34 5.98 -57.68
CA THR A 60 8.76 6.95 -56.73
C THR A 60 9.06 6.43 -55.32
N ALA A 61 9.80 7.21 -54.53
CA ALA A 61 10.10 6.92 -53.15
C ALA A 61 8.75 6.81 -52.39
N ALA A 62 8.48 5.64 -51.84
CA ALA A 62 7.43 5.46 -50.85
C ALA A 62 7.85 6.19 -49.56
N PRO A 63 6.90 6.84 -48.86
CA PRO A 63 7.20 7.41 -47.56
C PRO A 63 7.57 6.26 -46.60
N THR A 64 8.74 6.37 -45.98
CA THR A 64 9.18 5.54 -44.85
C THR A 64 8.15 5.73 -43.75
N THR A 65 7.23 4.80 -43.59
CA THR A 65 6.47 4.64 -42.35
C THR A 65 7.49 4.27 -41.28
N THR A 66 7.88 5.25 -40.48
CA THR A 66 8.48 5.00 -39.16
C THR A 66 7.52 4.07 -38.43
N ALA A 67 7.95 2.84 -38.17
CA ALA A 67 7.22 1.94 -37.29
C ALA A 67 7.08 2.66 -35.94
N VAL A 68 5.85 3.05 -35.62
CA VAL A 68 5.53 3.57 -34.28
C VAL A 68 5.78 2.38 -33.36
N THR A 69 6.89 2.46 -32.62
CA THR A 69 7.21 1.48 -31.60
C THR A 69 6.09 1.55 -30.55
N ARG A 70 5.38 0.44 -30.38
CA ARG A 70 4.42 0.27 -29.27
C ARG A 70 5.12 0.65 -27.97
N PRO A 71 4.52 1.48 -27.09
CA PRO A 71 5.13 1.76 -25.80
C PRO A 71 5.45 0.45 -25.09
N GLU A 72 6.63 0.36 -24.49
CA GLU A 72 6.97 -0.80 -23.67
C GLU A 72 5.95 -0.91 -22.52
N PRO A 73 5.47 -2.11 -22.20
CA PRO A 73 4.53 -2.28 -21.10
C PRO A 73 5.17 -1.78 -19.80
N ARG A 74 4.49 -0.90 -19.08
CA ARG A 74 4.98 -0.40 -17.80
C ARG A 74 5.08 -1.53 -16.77
N ALA A 75 6.08 -1.46 -15.91
CA ALA A 75 6.33 -2.47 -14.88
C ALA A 75 5.34 -2.41 -13.72
N LEU A 76 4.86 -1.21 -13.38
CA LEU A 76 3.94 -0.98 -12.26
C LEU A 76 2.55 -0.56 -12.74
N SER A 77 1.51 -0.95 -11.99
CA SER A 77 0.13 -0.51 -12.25
C SER A 77 0.00 1.02 -12.07
N PRO A 78 -0.85 1.70 -12.83
CA PRO A 78 -1.25 3.07 -12.51
C PRO A 78 -1.84 3.17 -11.10
N LEU A 79 -1.64 4.31 -10.44
CA LEU A 79 -2.22 4.53 -9.12
C LEU A 79 -3.73 4.67 -9.19
N GLY A 80 -4.44 3.95 -8.31
CA GLY A 80 -5.87 4.07 -8.12
C GLY A 80 -6.28 5.37 -7.43
N ALA A 81 -7.55 5.48 -7.07
CA ALA A 81 -8.06 6.55 -6.24
C ALA A 81 -7.39 6.56 -4.85
N ASN A 82 -7.08 5.37 -4.33
CA ASN A 82 -6.23 5.17 -3.16
C ASN A 82 -4.85 4.68 -3.61
N THR A 83 -3.83 5.53 -3.51
CA THR A 83 -2.46 5.22 -3.94
C THR A 83 -1.84 4.06 -3.16
N ALA A 84 -2.13 3.95 -1.86
CA ALA A 84 -1.63 2.87 -1.01
C ALA A 84 -2.12 1.49 -1.47
N ALA A 85 -3.40 1.39 -1.88
CA ALA A 85 -3.95 0.12 -2.37
C ALA A 85 -3.28 -0.34 -3.68
N SER A 86 -2.95 0.60 -4.58
CA SER A 86 -2.25 0.26 -5.84
C SER A 86 -0.84 -0.24 -5.59
N ASP A 87 -0.09 0.40 -4.70
CA ASP A 87 1.25 -0.03 -4.34
C ASP A 87 1.24 -1.40 -3.66
N GLN A 88 0.27 -1.67 -2.80
CA GLN A 88 0.11 -2.97 -2.17
C GLN A 88 -0.12 -4.09 -3.21
N ALA A 89 -0.92 -3.83 -4.23
CA ALA A 89 -1.11 -4.80 -5.31
C ALA A 89 0.19 -5.07 -6.09
N ASP A 90 1.01 -4.05 -6.34
CA ASP A 90 2.31 -4.21 -6.98
C ASP A 90 3.32 -4.96 -6.08
N VAL A 91 3.29 -4.76 -4.77
CA VAL A 91 4.10 -5.54 -3.79
C VAL A 91 3.67 -7.01 -3.80
N GLN A 92 2.37 -7.29 -3.68
CA GLN A 92 1.83 -8.66 -3.68
C GLN A 92 2.13 -9.41 -4.98
N SER A 93 2.12 -8.70 -6.12
CA SER A 93 2.47 -9.29 -7.42
C SER A 93 3.99 -9.46 -7.62
N GLY A 94 4.82 -9.05 -6.67
CA GLY A 94 6.28 -9.09 -6.75
C GLY A 94 6.89 -8.05 -7.69
N ARG A 95 6.13 -7.06 -8.13
CA ARG A 95 6.62 -5.95 -8.98
C ARG A 95 7.36 -4.90 -8.19
N LEU A 96 6.98 -4.69 -6.92
CA LEU A 96 7.74 -3.90 -5.95
C LEU A 96 8.49 -4.83 -5.00
N ALA A 97 9.76 -4.52 -4.75
CA ALA A 97 10.61 -5.36 -3.90
C ALA A 97 10.19 -5.32 -2.42
N ALA A 98 9.77 -4.17 -1.94
CA ALA A 98 9.28 -3.97 -0.57
C ALA A 98 8.60 -2.61 -0.41
N ALA A 99 7.69 -2.51 0.54
CA ALA A 99 6.94 -1.28 0.82
C ALA A 99 7.84 -0.11 1.30
N HIS A 100 8.96 -0.41 1.99
CA HIS A 100 9.89 0.60 2.50
C HIS A 100 10.66 1.37 1.42
N VAL A 101 10.65 0.94 0.16
CA VAL A 101 11.36 1.63 -0.94
C VAL A 101 10.54 2.75 -1.59
N ARG A 102 9.28 2.91 -1.27
CA ARG A 102 8.41 3.95 -1.82
C ARG A 102 8.44 5.26 -1.02
N PRO A 103 8.02 6.40 -1.62
CA PRO A 103 7.90 7.67 -0.91
C PRO A 103 6.93 7.58 0.29
N LEU A 104 7.25 8.26 1.38
CA LEU A 104 6.35 8.40 2.52
C LEU A 104 5.13 9.22 2.12
N SER A 105 3.94 8.70 2.43
CA SER A 105 2.69 9.43 2.21
C SER A 105 2.49 10.50 3.27
N PRO A 106 1.79 11.61 2.94
CA PRO A 106 1.36 12.59 3.94
C PRO A 106 0.48 11.92 5.00
N GLN A 107 0.76 12.18 6.28
CA GLN A 107 -0.13 11.76 7.36
C GLN A 107 -1.07 12.92 7.69
N LEU A 108 -2.37 12.67 7.60
CA LEU A 108 -3.34 13.55 8.22
C LEU A 108 -3.03 13.67 9.73
N PRO A 109 -3.09 14.87 10.32
CA PRO A 109 -2.96 15.03 11.76
C PRO A 109 -3.93 14.07 12.46
N GLN A 110 -3.43 13.26 13.40
CA GLN A 110 -4.30 12.42 14.24
C GLN A 110 -5.16 13.36 15.09
N THR A 111 -6.35 13.64 14.62
CA THR A 111 -7.37 14.23 15.49
C THR A 111 -7.79 13.15 16.48
N SER A 112 -8.00 13.56 17.75
CA SER A 112 -8.54 12.67 18.79
C SER A 112 -9.67 11.83 18.21
N SER A 113 -9.75 10.57 18.57
CA SER A 113 -10.69 9.53 18.10
C SER A 113 -12.19 9.77 18.31
N SER A 114 -12.60 10.98 18.46
CA SER A 114 -13.89 11.46 18.03
C SER A 114 -13.69 12.14 16.66
N SER A 115 -13.16 11.43 15.70
CA SER A 115 -13.37 11.84 14.33
C SER A 115 -14.85 11.67 14.02
N LYS A 116 -15.65 12.63 14.47
CA LYS A 116 -16.68 13.09 13.56
C LYS A 116 -15.94 13.26 12.25
N ALA A 117 -16.10 12.28 11.35
CA ALA A 117 -15.84 12.50 9.95
C ALA A 117 -16.31 13.93 9.73
N VAL A 118 -15.42 14.81 9.27
CA VAL A 118 -15.83 16.17 8.92
C VAL A 118 -16.92 15.93 7.91
N ARG A 119 -18.14 16.02 8.39
CA ARG A 119 -19.32 15.81 7.58
C ARG A 119 -19.17 16.86 6.49
N PRO A 120 -19.07 16.45 5.22
CA PRO A 120 -19.04 17.42 4.15
C PRO A 120 -20.22 18.37 4.42
N PRO A 121 -20.07 19.67 4.24
CA PRO A 121 -21.12 20.62 4.52
C PRO A 121 -22.39 20.09 3.87
N LYS A 122 -23.44 19.98 4.67
CA LYS A 122 -24.74 19.42 4.27
C LYS A 122 -25.12 20.08 2.96
N ALA A 123 -25.05 19.31 1.87
CA ALA A 123 -25.44 19.80 0.56
C ALA A 123 -26.85 20.36 0.73
N THR A 124 -26.99 21.63 0.40
CA THR A 124 -28.30 22.26 0.28
C THR A 124 -29.07 21.42 -0.72
N LYS A 125 -30.22 20.90 -0.32
CA LYS A 125 -31.14 20.20 -1.20
C LYS A 125 -31.63 21.18 -2.24
N ASP A 126 -30.96 21.18 -3.42
CA ASP A 126 -31.50 21.75 -4.64
C ASP A 126 -30.59 21.36 -5.81
N ALA A 127 -30.83 20.19 -6.31
CA ALA A 127 -30.72 19.60 -7.63
C ALA A 127 -30.77 18.08 -7.44
N ALA A 128 -31.58 17.35 -8.17
CA ALA A 128 -31.52 15.91 -8.20
C ALA A 128 -30.09 15.52 -8.53
N ALA A 129 -29.38 14.90 -7.57
CA ALA A 129 -28.03 14.42 -7.81
C ALA A 129 -28.08 13.54 -9.07
N ALA A 130 -27.28 13.91 -10.08
CA ALA A 130 -27.15 13.08 -11.27
C ALA A 130 -26.81 11.65 -10.83
N SER A 131 -27.46 10.64 -11.42
CA SER A 131 -27.19 9.25 -11.07
C SER A 131 -25.71 8.98 -11.38
N CYS A 132 -24.96 8.44 -10.41
CA CYS A 132 -23.54 8.14 -10.57
C CYS A 132 -23.41 6.63 -10.85
N THR A 133 -23.77 6.21 -12.08
CA THR A 133 -23.63 4.81 -12.48
C THR A 133 -22.66 4.68 -13.65
N PRO A 134 -21.90 3.58 -13.77
CA PRO A 134 -21.02 3.36 -14.92
C PRO A 134 -21.75 3.47 -16.27
N ALA A 135 -23.02 3.05 -16.33
CA ALA A 135 -23.84 3.15 -17.53
C ALA A 135 -24.06 4.61 -17.99
N ASP A 136 -24.12 5.55 -17.07
CA ASP A 136 -24.27 6.98 -17.40
C ASP A 136 -23.06 7.52 -18.17
N PHE A 137 -21.88 7.05 -17.86
CA PHE A 137 -20.64 7.38 -18.59
C PHE A 137 -20.51 6.55 -19.87
N GLY A 138 -20.76 5.25 -19.81
CA GLY A 138 -20.53 4.31 -20.91
C GLY A 138 -21.46 4.48 -22.10
N THR A 139 -22.68 5.01 -21.89
CA THR A 139 -23.68 5.25 -22.96
C THR A 139 -23.51 6.59 -23.67
N ARG A 140 -22.81 7.56 -23.06
CA ARG A 140 -22.54 8.87 -23.64
C ARG A 140 -21.27 8.86 -24.49
N THR A 141 -21.16 9.76 -25.45
CA THR A 141 -19.98 9.91 -26.33
C THR A 141 -19.73 11.39 -26.66
N GLY A 142 -18.50 11.71 -27.07
CA GLY A 142 -18.16 13.05 -27.53
C GLY A 142 -18.45 14.12 -26.49
N SER A 143 -19.02 15.25 -26.91
CA SER A 143 -19.33 16.39 -26.03
C SER A 143 -20.35 16.08 -24.94
N GLU A 144 -21.25 15.09 -25.16
CA GLU A 144 -22.22 14.69 -24.14
C GLU A 144 -21.54 13.98 -22.97
N LEU A 145 -20.56 13.11 -23.24
CA LEU A 145 -19.74 12.49 -22.20
C LEU A 145 -18.93 13.54 -21.42
N VAL A 146 -18.26 14.46 -22.13
CA VAL A 146 -17.47 15.52 -21.51
C VAL A 146 -18.33 16.40 -20.60
N ALA A 147 -19.52 16.79 -21.05
CA ALA A 147 -20.44 17.58 -20.24
C ALA A 147 -20.84 16.82 -18.96
N TYR A 148 -21.19 15.53 -19.10
CA TYR A 148 -21.58 14.68 -17.97
C TYR A 148 -20.43 14.50 -16.95
N ILE A 149 -19.18 14.30 -17.41
CA ILE A 149 -17.99 14.23 -16.54
C ILE A 149 -17.83 15.55 -15.80
N LYS A 150 -17.90 16.69 -16.49
CA LYS A 150 -17.75 18.03 -15.87
C LYS A 150 -18.83 18.31 -14.83
N ASP A 151 -20.07 17.89 -15.07
CA ASP A 151 -21.19 18.07 -14.15
C ASP A 151 -21.20 17.08 -12.97
N SER A 152 -20.33 16.04 -13.00
CA SER A 152 -20.21 15.04 -11.95
C SER A 152 -19.36 15.57 -10.78
N THR A 153 -19.59 15.04 -9.57
CA THR A 153 -18.70 15.29 -8.44
C THR A 153 -17.41 14.47 -8.57
N THR A 154 -16.33 14.91 -7.94
CA THR A 154 -15.08 14.12 -7.87
C THR A 154 -15.28 12.77 -7.20
N ASP A 155 -16.12 12.68 -6.17
CA ASP A 155 -16.47 11.43 -5.52
C ASP A 155 -17.15 10.45 -6.49
N CYS A 156 -18.05 10.96 -7.35
CA CYS A 156 -18.66 10.14 -8.40
C CYS A 156 -17.61 9.60 -9.38
N ILE A 157 -16.69 10.43 -9.88
CA ILE A 157 -15.62 9.99 -10.77
C ILE A 157 -14.72 8.95 -10.09
N ASN A 158 -14.42 9.11 -8.80
CA ASN A 158 -13.60 8.18 -8.05
C ASN A 158 -14.20 6.77 -7.96
N THR A 159 -15.53 6.61 -8.03
CA THR A 159 -16.15 5.28 -8.08
C THR A 159 -15.78 4.49 -9.34
N LEU A 160 -15.37 5.17 -10.40
CA LEU A 160 -15.00 4.54 -11.68
C LEU A 160 -13.68 3.76 -11.61
N PHE A 161 -12.82 4.00 -10.61
CA PHE A 161 -11.62 3.19 -10.43
C PHE A 161 -11.90 1.71 -10.10
N GLY A 162 -13.09 1.40 -9.59
CA GLY A 162 -13.49 0.04 -9.22
C GLY A 162 -14.30 -0.72 -10.26
N ILE A 163 -14.55 -0.16 -11.44
CA ILE A 163 -15.39 -0.84 -12.45
C ILE A 163 -14.60 -1.85 -13.26
N THR A 164 -15.28 -2.91 -13.71
CA THR A 164 -14.68 -4.03 -14.49
C THR A 164 -15.61 -4.50 -15.61
N GLY A 165 -15.11 -5.36 -16.48
CA GLY A 165 -15.89 -6.06 -17.50
C GLY A 165 -16.56 -5.12 -18.51
N THR A 166 -17.83 -5.34 -18.77
CA THR A 166 -18.60 -4.56 -19.76
C THR A 166 -18.68 -3.08 -19.41
N ASP A 167 -18.77 -2.73 -18.13
CA ASP A 167 -18.81 -1.33 -17.70
C ASP A 167 -17.45 -0.66 -17.96
N ALA A 168 -16.35 -1.30 -17.60
CA ALA A 168 -15.00 -0.82 -17.89
C ALA A 168 -14.78 -0.60 -19.40
N ARG A 169 -15.17 -1.57 -20.22
CA ARG A 169 -15.10 -1.47 -21.69
C ARG A 169 -15.89 -0.27 -22.23
N ASN A 170 -17.11 -0.08 -21.76
CA ASN A 170 -17.99 0.98 -22.27
C ASN A 170 -17.52 2.37 -21.85
N VAL A 171 -17.02 2.50 -20.62
CA VAL A 171 -16.58 3.79 -20.05
C VAL A 171 -15.20 4.18 -20.59
N PHE A 172 -14.24 3.25 -20.63
CA PHE A 172 -12.82 3.55 -20.82
C PHE A 172 -12.21 3.11 -22.15
N ARG A 173 -13.03 2.71 -23.15
CA ARG A 173 -12.49 2.45 -24.49
C ARG A 173 -11.68 3.65 -25.01
N GLU A 174 -10.61 3.42 -25.77
CA GLU A 174 -9.65 4.45 -26.21
C GLU A 174 -10.31 5.70 -26.78
N ALA A 175 -11.37 5.55 -27.61
CA ALA A 175 -12.07 6.69 -28.19
C ALA A 175 -12.71 7.62 -27.17
N GLN A 176 -13.18 7.10 -26.03
CA GLN A 176 -13.68 7.91 -24.92
C GLN A 176 -12.54 8.65 -24.24
N MET A 177 -11.46 7.94 -23.94
CA MET A 177 -10.26 8.50 -23.33
C MET A 177 -9.65 9.63 -24.17
N VAL A 178 -9.53 9.44 -25.49
CA VAL A 178 -9.05 10.48 -26.43
C VAL A 178 -9.98 11.69 -26.40
N THR A 179 -11.30 11.49 -26.37
CA THR A 179 -12.28 12.59 -26.28
C THR A 179 -12.07 13.39 -25.00
N VAL A 180 -11.91 12.70 -23.85
CA VAL A 180 -11.71 13.37 -22.56
C VAL A 180 -10.34 14.03 -22.47
N ALA A 181 -9.29 13.44 -23.03
CA ALA A 181 -7.95 14.05 -23.10
C ALA A 181 -7.97 15.35 -23.93
N GLY A 182 -8.71 15.41 -25.05
CA GLY A 182 -8.92 16.64 -25.78
C GLY A 182 -9.66 17.72 -24.96
N ALA A 183 -10.71 17.31 -24.23
CA ALA A 183 -11.41 18.24 -23.33
C ALA A 183 -10.55 18.70 -22.15
N PHE A 184 -9.63 17.87 -21.67
CA PHE A 184 -8.63 18.23 -20.67
C PHE A 184 -7.67 19.29 -21.22
N GLN A 185 -7.20 19.15 -22.47
CA GLN A 185 -6.39 20.16 -23.13
C GLN A 185 -7.11 21.50 -23.21
N ASP A 186 -8.37 21.53 -23.68
CA ASP A 186 -9.16 22.77 -23.80
C ASP A 186 -9.37 23.44 -22.43
N ALA A 187 -9.71 22.64 -21.39
CA ALA A 187 -9.87 23.14 -20.03
C ALA A 187 -8.56 23.68 -19.43
N SER A 188 -7.44 23.03 -19.74
CA SER A 188 -6.09 23.43 -19.30
C SER A 188 -5.63 24.72 -19.94
N GLN A 189 -5.95 24.98 -21.21
CA GLN A 189 -5.61 26.24 -21.89
C GLN A 189 -6.28 27.45 -21.26
N THR A 190 -7.45 27.27 -20.70
CA THR A 190 -8.27 28.33 -20.08
C THR A 190 -8.32 28.22 -18.55
N TYR A 191 -7.48 27.42 -17.96
CA TYR A 191 -7.44 27.16 -16.53
C TYR A 191 -7.17 28.45 -15.73
N PRO A 192 -8.05 28.86 -14.80
CA PRO A 192 -7.93 30.11 -14.08
C PRO A 192 -7.30 30.02 -12.69
N GLY A 193 -6.75 28.84 -12.30
CA GLY A 193 -6.20 28.58 -10.97
C GLY A 193 -7.18 27.91 -10.00
N ASP A 194 -8.42 27.61 -10.47
CA ASP A 194 -9.46 26.90 -9.71
C ASP A 194 -10.19 25.88 -10.59
N ASN A 195 -11.17 25.15 -10.02
CA ASN A 195 -11.90 24.11 -10.76
C ASN A 195 -13.10 24.64 -11.58
N SER A 196 -13.21 25.91 -11.85
CA SER A 196 -14.33 26.49 -12.62
C SER A 196 -14.39 25.99 -14.08
N THR A 197 -13.30 25.46 -14.63
CA THR A 197 -13.24 24.77 -15.92
C THR A 197 -13.55 23.28 -15.82
N HIS A 198 -13.76 22.75 -14.60
CA HIS A 198 -13.95 21.32 -14.29
C HIS A 198 -12.76 20.44 -14.75
N VAL A 199 -11.57 21.00 -14.75
CA VAL A 199 -10.35 20.30 -15.16
C VAL A 199 -10.07 19.09 -14.25
N TRP A 200 -10.38 19.21 -12.97
CA TRP A 200 -10.14 18.14 -11.99
C TRP A 200 -10.92 16.86 -12.32
N GLN A 201 -12.20 16.97 -12.66
CA GLN A 201 -13.03 15.82 -13.07
C GLN A 201 -12.45 15.11 -14.31
N LEU A 202 -11.95 15.89 -15.27
CA LEU A 202 -11.35 15.32 -16.49
C LEU A 202 -10.04 14.58 -16.18
N VAL A 203 -9.21 15.13 -15.31
CA VAL A 203 -7.96 14.48 -14.85
C VAL A 203 -8.25 13.17 -14.12
N LEU A 204 -9.20 13.19 -13.17
CA LEU A 204 -9.61 11.99 -12.42
C LEU A 204 -10.17 10.90 -13.35
N PHE A 205 -10.98 11.28 -14.34
CA PHE A 205 -11.49 10.32 -15.32
C PHE A 205 -10.35 9.66 -16.12
N LEU A 206 -9.37 10.44 -16.58
CA LEU A 206 -8.21 9.92 -17.30
C LEU A 206 -7.37 8.98 -16.41
N ARG A 207 -7.13 9.37 -15.15
CA ARG A 207 -6.44 8.50 -14.19
C ARG A 207 -7.18 7.18 -13.98
N ALA A 208 -8.51 7.24 -13.78
CA ALA A 208 -9.34 6.04 -13.64
C ALA A 208 -9.24 5.15 -14.87
N GLY A 209 -9.28 5.74 -16.07
CA GLY A 209 -9.17 4.99 -17.32
C GLY A 209 -7.84 4.26 -17.47
N TYR A 210 -6.72 4.90 -17.16
CA TYR A 210 -5.41 4.22 -17.18
C TYR A 210 -5.31 3.12 -16.12
N TYR A 211 -5.84 3.34 -14.92
CA TYR A 211 -5.85 2.35 -13.85
C TYR A 211 -6.69 1.12 -14.24
N VAL A 212 -7.92 1.33 -14.70
CA VAL A 212 -8.84 0.24 -15.05
C VAL A 212 -8.32 -0.52 -16.27
N GLN A 213 -7.81 0.18 -17.30
CA GLN A 213 -7.24 -0.48 -18.47
C GLN A 213 -6.04 -1.37 -18.10
N TYR A 214 -5.19 -0.95 -17.20
CA TYR A 214 -4.06 -1.78 -16.77
C TYR A 214 -4.52 -3.07 -16.07
N ASN A 215 -5.55 -2.98 -15.23
CA ASN A 215 -6.05 -4.11 -14.44
C ASN A 215 -7.05 -4.99 -15.20
N ASP A 216 -7.72 -4.45 -16.21
CA ASP A 216 -8.78 -5.11 -16.99
C ASP A 216 -8.62 -4.88 -18.51
N SER A 217 -7.40 -5.04 -19.02
CA SER A 217 -7.05 -4.81 -20.42
C SER A 217 -7.78 -5.75 -21.39
N ALA A 218 -8.20 -6.93 -20.91
CA ALA A 218 -8.97 -7.87 -21.72
C ALA A 218 -10.34 -7.30 -22.14
N ASP A 219 -10.95 -6.50 -21.27
CA ASP A 219 -12.24 -5.87 -21.53
C ASP A 219 -12.08 -4.47 -22.14
N VAL A 220 -11.22 -3.61 -21.60
CA VAL A 220 -11.03 -2.23 -22.08
C VAL A 220 -10.32 -2.18 -23.43
N GLY A 221 -9.37 -3.08 -23.66
CA GLY A 221 -8.48 -3.08 -24.83
C GLY A 221 -7.19 -2.29 -24.60
N ASP A 222 -6.30 -2.33 -25.59
CA ASP A 222 -5.03 -1.61 -25.55
C ASP A 222 -5.24 -0.12 -25.86
N TYR A 223 -4.50 0.75 -25.18
CA TYR A 223 -4.38 2.16 -25.54
C TYR A 223 -3.20 2.38 -26.50
N GLY A 224 -3.41 3.20 -27.49
CA GLY A 224 -2.46 3.47 -28.56
C GLY A 224 -1.87 4.88 -28.51
N PRO A 225 -1.03 5.21 -29.53
CA PRO A 225 -0.33 6.49 -29.59
C PRO A 225 -1.27 7.69 -29.74
N THR A 226 -2.52 7.50 -30.18
CA THR A 226 -3.49 8.58 -30.30
C THR A 226 -3.89 9.11 -28.92
N LEU A 227 -4.14 8.22 -27.97
CA LEU A 227 -4.42 8.62 -26.58
C LEU A 227 -3.17 9.22 -25.91
N ALA A 228 -2.01 8.61 -26.09
CA ALA A 228 -0.75 9.14 -25.56
C ALA A 228 -0.55 10.60 -25.99
N ALA A 229 -0.60 10.88 -27.29
CA ALA A 229 -0.44 12.24 -27.81
C ALA A 229 -1.52 13.22 -27.31
N ALA A 230 -2.78 12.77 -27.18
CA ALA A 230 -3.85 13.63 -26.67
C ALA A 230 -3.65 13.96 -25.18
N THR A 231 -3.20 12.99 -24.38
CA THR A 231 -2.90 13.19 -22.95
C THR A 231 -1.69 14.11 -22.77
N GLU A 232 -0.61 13.92 -23.55
CA GLU A 232 0.55 14.82 -23.58
C GLU A 232 0.13 16.27 -23.89
N CYS A 233 -0.70 16.48 -24.94
CA CYS A 233 -1.19 17.83 -25.26
C CYS A 233 -1.95 18.48 -24.10
N GLY A 234 -2.75 17.71 -23.36
CA GLY A 234 -3.46 18.20 -22.17
C GLY A 234 -2.52 18.56 -21.01
N LEU A 235 -1.57 17.69 -20.72
CA LEU A 235 -0.54 17.89 -19.69
C LEU A 235 0.37 19.08 -20.04
N ASP A 236 0.81 19.19 -21.31
CA ASP A 236 1.61 20.33 -21.78
C ASP A 236 0.84 21.65 -21.63
N ALA A 237 -0.46 21.67 -21.98
CA ALA A 237 -1.30 22.85 -21.84
C ALA A 237 -1.45 23.27 -20.38
N PHE A 238 -1.63 22.32 -19.46
CA PHE A 238 -1.75 22.61 -18.03
C PHE A 238 -0.44 23.12 -17.44
N THR A 239 0.67 22.46 -17.74
CA THR A 239 2.01 22.84 -17.20
C THR A 239 2.52 24.16 -17.78
N ALA A 240 2.08 24.57 -18.97
CA ALA A 240 2.40 25.85 -19.59
C ALA A 240 1.45 26.99 -19.16
N ASN A 241 0.34 26.69 -18.47
CA ASN A 241 -0.63 27.70 -18.05
C ASN A 241 -0.01 28.67 -17.02
N SER A 242 -0.40 29.93 -17.07
CA SER A 242 0.10 30.99 -16.17
C SER A 242 -0.27 30.75 -14.70
N HIS A 243 -1.33 30.00 -14.43
CA HIS A 243 -1.83 29.62 -13.10
C HIS A 243 -1.25 28.30 -12.57
N PHE A 244 -0.31 27.67 -13.29
CA PHE A 244 0.31 26.41 -12.86
C PHE A 244 1.01 26.51 -11.50
N MET A 245 1.49 27.69 -11.13
CA MET A 245 2.20 27.92 -9.87
C MET A 245 1.36 28.69 -8.84
N ASP A 246 0.04 28.78 -9.02
CA ASP A 246 -0.85 29.39 -8.03
C ASP A 246 -0.85 28.57 -6.73
N VAL A 247 -1.11 29.25 -5.61
CA VAL A 247 -1.10 28.63 -4.27
C VAL A 247 -2.49 28.75 -3.64
N SER A 248 -3.24 27.66 -3.67
CA SER A 248 -4.56 27.57 -3.06
C SER A 248 -4.91 26.10 -2.75
N SER A 249 -5.91 25.88 -1.89
CA SER A 249 -6.34 24.51 -1.58
C SER A 249 -6.91 23.77 -2.80
N GLU A 250 -7.66 24.47 -3.64
CA GLU A 250 -8.29 23.85 -4.82
C GLU A 250 -7.25 23.56 -5.90
N HIS A 251 -6.34 24.50 -6.16
CA HIS A 251 -5.25 24.29 -7.09
C HIS A 251 -4.36 23.13 -6.65
N GLY A 252 -4.03 23.02 -5.34
CA GLY A 252 -3.22 21.93 -4.82
C GLY A 252 -3.79 20.54 -5.11
N ASN A 253 -5.10 20.35 -4.94
CA ASN A 253 -5.75 19.08 -5.28
C ASN A 253 -5.63 18.77 -6.78
N ILE A 254 -5.85 19.77 -7.64
CA ILE A 254 -5.76 19.62 -9.09
C ILE A 254 -4.32 19.33 -9.53
N LEU A 255 -3.37 20.07 -8.99
CA LEU A 255 -1.94 19.93 -9.30
C LEU A 255 -1.44 18.53 -8.92
N GLY A 256 -1.79 18.03 -7.73
CA GLY A 256 -1.44 16.69 -7.30
C GLY A 256 -1.94 15.61 -8.28
N ASP A 257 -3.24 15.68 -8.64
CA ASP A 257 -3.82 14.73 -9.60
C ASP A 257 -3.22 14.85 -11.02
N VAL A 258 -2.83 16.04 -11.46
CA VAL A 258 -2.13 16.24 -12.75
C VAL A 258 -0.72 15.64 -12.69
N ILE A 259 0.01 15.81 -11.59
CA ILE A 259 1.33 15.19 -11.40
C ILE A 259 1.19 13.66 -11.46
N ILE A 260 0.21 13.08 -10.76
CA ILE A 260 -0.04 11.63 -10.81
C ILE A 260 -0.51 11.17 -12.20
N LEU A 261 -1.22 12.01 -12.97
CA LEU A 261 -1.58 11.67 -14.35
C LEU A 261 -0.34 11.50 -15.24
N THR A 262 0.75 12.25 -15.01
CA THR A 262 2.01 12.04 -15.76
C THR A 262 2.56 10.63 -15.56
N ASP A 263 2.43 10.09 -14.34
CA ASP A 263 2.77 8.69 -14.03
C ASP A 263 1.74 7.72 -14.66
N SER A 264 0.44 8.00 -14.51
CA SER A 264 -0.62 7.15 -15.07
C SER A 264 -0.48 6.98 -16.57
N ALA A 265 -0.06 8.02 -17.28
CA ALA A 265 0.20 8.00 -18.72
C ALA A 265 1.59 7.44 -19.09
N ASN A 266 2.44 7.06 -18.11
CA ASN A 266 3.81 6.60 -18.31
C ASN A 266 4.75 7.64 -18.93
N GLU A 267 4.52 8.93 -18.62
CA GLU A 267 5.22 10.10 -19.19
C GLU A 267 6.22 10.74 -18.23
N GLN A 268 6.70 10.03 -17.20
CA GLN A 268 7.61 10.55 -16.16
C GLN A 268 8.87 11.20 -16.77
N ALA A 269 9.39 10.62 -17.85
CA ALA A 269 10.58 11.13 -18.54
C ALA A 269 10.37 12.52 -19.16
N ARG A 270 9.16 12.77 -19.68
CA ARG A 270 8.79 14.02 -20.36
C ARG A 270 8.65 15.18 -19.38
N TYR A 271 8.20 14.92 -18.15
CA TYR A 271 7.85 15.96 -17.18
C TYR A 271 8.90 16.19 -16.09
N LEU A 272 10.15 15.77 -16.27
CA LEU A 272 11.27 16.02 -15.34
C LEU A 272 11.43 17.52 -15.01
N ASP A 273 11.37 18.39 -16.01
CA ASP A 273 11.45 19.86 -15.81
C ASP A 273 10.26 20.39 -15.00
N THR A 274 9.07 19.80 -15.17
CA THR A 274 7.88 20.14 -14.40
C THR A 274 8.06 19.80 -12.93
N TYR A 275 8.59 18.62 -12.63
CA TYR A 275 8.89 18.20 -11.25
C TYR A 275 9.93 19.14 -10.61
N GLN A 276 10.98 19.50 -11.33
CA GLN A 276 11.96 20.49 -10.86
C GLN A 276 11.32 21.85 -10.56
N ARG A 277 10.41 22.31 -11.44
CA ARG A 277 9.69 23.59 -11.23
C ARG A 277 8.88 23.57 -9.94
N VAL A 278 8.12 22.50 -9.69
CA VAL A 278 7.30 22.38 -8.46
C VAL A 278 8.20 22.36 -7.22
N LEU A 279 9.27 21.57 -7.21
CA LEU A 279 10.20 21.50 -6.09
C LEU A 279 10.92 22.84 -5.83
N ASN A 280 11.36 23.52 -6.89
CA ASN A 280 12.08 24.80 -6.79
C ASN A 280 11.15 25.97 -6.37
N ALA A 281 9.86 25.84 -6.61
CA ALA A 281 8.89 26.88 -6.26
C ALA A 281 8.35 26.77 -4.84
N TYR A 282 8.52 25.61 -4.20
CA TYR A 282 8.03 25.42 -2.85
C TYR A 282 8.63 26.43 -1.87
N ASP A 283 7.76 27.09 -1.14
CA ASP A 283 8.10 27.90 0.03
C ASP A 283 7.00 27.76 1.12
N SER A 284 7.19 28.39 2.28
CA SER A 284 6.28 28.26 3.42
C SER A 284 4.86 28.82 3.20
N SER A 285 4.57 29.47 2.07
CA SER A 285 3.19 29.85 1.73
C SER A 285 2.33 28.63 1.39
N TYR A 286 2.95 27.53 0.95
CA TYR A 286 2.29 26.26 0.65
C TYR A 286 1.72 25.62 1.92
N ASP A 287 2.42 25.75 3.06
CA ASP A 287 2.03 25.17 4.36
C ASP A 287 0.65 25.65 4.87
N ALA A 288 0.11 26.73 4.27
CA ALA A 288 -1.26 27.20 4.55
C ALA A 288 -2.33 26.25 3.98
N TYR A 289 -1.97 25.39 3.04
CA TYR A 289 -2.89 24.50 2.32
C TYR A 289 -2.33 23.08 2.24
N TRP A 290 -2.92 22.17 3.02
CA TRP A 290 -2.53 20.76 3.02
C TRP A 290 -2.40 20.15 1.62
N SER A 291 -3.32 20.50 0.72
CA SER A 291 -3.30 20.01 -0.67
C SER A 291 -2.10 20.51 -1.48
N MET A 292 -1.56 21.68 -1.17
CA MET A 292 -0.35 22.19 -1.84
C MET A 292 0.88 21.38 -1.41
N ASP A 293 1.04 21.11 -0.10
CA ASP A 293 2.12 20.28 0.39
C ASP A 293 2.01 18.83 -0.13
N THR A 294 0.77 18.32 -0.22
CA THR A 294 0.50 17.03 -0.83
C THR A 294 0.93 17.01 -2.30
N ALA A 295 0.57 18.04 -3.08
CA ALA A 295 0.97 18.13 -4.49
C ALA A 295 2.49 18.19 -4.67
N VAL A 296 3.22 18.88 -3.78
CA VAL A 296 4.70 18.84 -3.78
C VAL A 296 5.21 17.44 -3.49
N ASN A 297 4.61 16.76 -2.51
CA ASN A 297 4.97 15.37 -2.18
C ASN A 297 4.64 14.39 -3.30
N ASP A 298 3.57 14.62 -4.05
CA ASP A 298 3.15 13.78 -5.18
C ASP A 298 4.21 13.74 -6.30
N VAL A 299 5.10 14.73 -6.38
CA VAL A 299 6.24 14.72 -7.31
C VAL A 299 7.16 13.52 -7.09
N PHE A 300 7.32 13.07 -5.84
CA PHE A 300 8.20 11.93 -5.55
C PHE A 300 7.62 10.60 -6.05
N THR A 301 6.32 10.53 -6.29
CA THR A 301 5.66 9.32 -6.84
C THR A 301 6.09 9.02 -8.27
N PRO A 302 5.93 9.92 -9.27
CA PRO A 302 6.44 9.66 -10.62
C PRO A 302 7.98 9.56 -10.67
N LEU A 303 8.72 10.20 -9.77
CA LEU A 303 10.17 10.02 -9.67
C LEU A 303 10.50 8.59 -9.24
N PHE A 304 9.94 8.10 -8.11
CA PHE A 304 10.09 6.73 -7.65
C PHE A 304 9.69 5.71 -8.72
N ARG A 305 8.51 5.87 -9.31
CA ARG A 305 7.97 4.92 -10.30
C ARG A 305 8.70 5.00 -11.64
N GLY A 306 9.33 6.14 -11.92
CA GLY A 306 10.20 6.34 -13.06
C GLY A 306 11.42 5.40 -13.10
N HIS A 307 11.92 4.95 -11.94
CA HIS A 307 13.01 3.96 -11.89
C HIS A 307 12.65 2.61 -12.54
N PHE A 308 11.35 2.34 -12.73
CA PHE A 308 10.87 1.16 -13.46
C PHE A 308 10.57 1.45 -14.94
N ASN A 309 10.83 2.69 -15.41
CA ASN A 309 10.64 3.13 -16.78
C ASN A 309 12.00 3.37 -17.47
N PRO A 310 12.40 2.56 -18.47
CA PRO A 310 13.68 2.73 -19.16
C PRO A 310 13.87 4.10 -19.81
N ALA A 311 12.78 4.74 -20.29
CA ALA A 311 12.85 6.08 -20.88
C ALA A 311 13.21 7.14 -19.83
N PHE A 312 12.66 7.03 -18.60
CA PHE A 312 13.00 7.89 -17.48
C PHE A 312 14.49 7.75 -17.10
N ILE A 313 14.98 6.53 -16.92
CA ILE A 313 16.39 6.28 -16.59
C ILE A 313 17.31 6.83 -17.68
N SER A 314 16.95 6.67 -18.97
CA SER A 314 17.71 7.24 -20.08
C SER A 314 17.72 8.78 -20.04
N ALA A 315 16.58 9.41 -19.77
CA ALA A 315 16.47 10.87 -19.69
C ALA A 315 17.31 11.44 -18.53
N VAL A 316 17.21 10.87 -17.33
CA VAL A 316 17.98 11.31 -16.16
C VAL A 316 19.48 11.02 -16.33
N THR A 317 19.85 9.95 -17.02
CA THR A 317 21.27 9.69 -17.33
C THR A 317 21.83 10.73 -18.29
N ALA A 318 21.03 11.19 -19.25
CA ALA A 318 21.42 12.23 -20.21
C ALA A 318 21.46 13.63 -19.57
N ASP A 319 20.51 13.94 -18.69
CA ASP A 319 20.45 15.19 -17.91
C ASP A 319 20.12 14.89 -16.44
N PRO A 320 21.13 14.82 -15.56
CA PRO A 320 20.94 14.48 -14.15
C PRO A 320 20.56 15.68 -13.26
N SER A 321 20.07 16.79 -13.82
CA SER A 321 19.75 18.02 -13.07
C SER A 321 18.64 17.83 -12.03
N ILE A 322 17.71 16.90 -12.25
CA ILE A 322 16.68 16.53 -11.25
C ILE A 322 17.31 16.04 -9.94
N ILE A 323 18.45 15.33 -10.01
CA ILE A 323 19.18 14.85 -8.83
C ILE A 323 19.73 16.03 -8.02
N ASP A 324 20.28 17.05 -8.71
CA ASP A 324 20.76 18.27 -8.06
C ASP A 324 19.61 19.03 -7.38
N THR A 325 18.44 19.08 -8.04
CA THR A 325 17.24 19.71 -7.49
C THR A 325 16.75 18.99 -6.23
N LEU A 326 16.67 17.67 -6.24
CA LEU A 326 16.25 16.85 -5.09
C LEU A 326 17.21 17.02 -3.90
N ASN A 327 18.52 16.94 -4.15
CA ASN A 327 19.53 17.14 -3.11
C ASN A 327 19.47 18.56 -2.53
N SER A 328 19.30 19.56 -3.38
CA SER A 328 19.18 20.97 -2.96
C SER A 328 17.90 21.20 -2.17
N PHE A 329 16.76 20.65 -2.62
CA PHE A 329 15.50 20.72 -1.87
C PHE A 329 15.69 20.14 -0.46
N THR A 330 16.26 18.95 -0.34
CA THR A 330 16.50 18.32 0.96
C THR A 330 17.33 19.20 1.88
N LEU A 331 18.50 19.69 1.39
CA LEU A 331 19.44 20.45 2.21
C LEU A 331 18.90 21.84 2.59
N ASN A 332 18.11 22.48 1.73
CA ASN A 332 17.50 23.78 1.99
C ASN A 332 16.32 23.68 2.97
N HIS A 333 15.70 22.50 3.09
CA HIS A 333 14.50 22.28 3.91
C HIS A 333 14.70 21.31 5.07
N LEU A 334 15.94 21.16 5.60
CA LEU A 334 16.22 20.28 6.75
C LEU A 334 15.37 20.63 7.99
N SER A 335 14.95 21.89 8.15
CA SER A 335 14.07 22.30 9.26
C SER A 335 12.70 21.61 9.22
N MET A 336 12.21 21.22 8.06
CA MET A 336 10.95 20.45 7.90
C MET A 336 11.00 19.13 8.65
N LEU A 337 12.20 18.52 8.74
CA LEU A 337 12.39 17.23 9.40
C LEU A 337 11.96 17.21 10.87
N SER A 338 11.78 18.36 11.50
CA SER A 338 11.26 18.46 12.86
C SER A 338 9.75 18.74 12.94
N GLY A 339 9.11 18.97 11.81
CA GLY A 339 7.71 19.41 11.72
C GLY A 339 6.78 18.35 11.12
N THR A 340 5.56 18.79 10.82
CA THR A 340 4.49 18.00 10.19
C THR A 340 4.88 17.55 8.78
N TRP A 341 5.60 18.39 8.04
CA TRP A 341 5.97 18.16 6.64
C TRP A 341 7.31 17.42 6.46
N TYR A 342 7.76 16.69 7.51
CA TYR A 342 9.04 15.97 7.51
C TYR A 342 9.19 15.01 6.32
N PHE A 343 8.08 14.46 5.83
CA PHE A 343 8.05 13.50 4.75
C PHE A 343 8.56 14.08 3.43
N MET A 344 8.32 15.37 3.13
CA MET A 344 8.79 15.99 1.88
C MET A 344 10.33 16.02 1.79
N ALA A 345 11.00 16.55 2.82
CA ALA A 345 12.46 16.58 2.84
C ALA A 345 13.08 15.17 2.93
N SER A 346 12.43 14.25 3.64
CA SER A 346 12.87 12.85 3.70
C SER A 346 12.74 12.16 2.35
N ASN A 347 11.61 12.33 1.65
CA ASN A 347 11.37 11.74 0.33
C ASN A 347 12.34 12.30 -0.71
N ALA A 348 12.59 13.61 -0.72
CA ALA A 348 13.56 14.21 -1.64
C ALA A 348 14.97 13.64 -1.45
N GLY A 349 15.38 13.44 -0.18
CA GLY A 349 16.67 12.84 0.14
C GLY A 349 16.74 11.35 -0.23
N THR A 350 15.67 10.61 0.02
CA THR A 350 15.54 9.20 -0.36
C THR A 350 15.58 9.05 -1.88
N GLU A 351 14.85 9.90 -2.62
CA GLU A 351 14.89 9.89 -4.10
C GLU A 351 16.26 10.30 -4.64
N THR A 352 16.95 11.26 -4.03
CA THR A 352 18.35 11.54 -4.37
C THR A 352 19.20 10.28 -4.26
N ALA A 353 19.06 9.54 -3.15
CA ALA A 353 19.84 8.34 -2.89
C ALA A 353 19.42 7.15 -3.77
N ARG A 354 18.15 7.08 -4.20
CA ARG A 354 17.65 6.01 -5.07
C ARG A 354 18.39 5.93 -6.40
N PHE A 355 18.89 7.03 -6.93
CA PHE A 355 19.70 7.02 -8.16
C PHE A 355 21.04 6.26 -8.03
N LEU A 356 21.36 5.72 -6.84
CA LEU A 356 22.38 4.68 -6.69
C LEU A 356 22.02 3.36 -7.41
N ASP A 357 20.77 3.15 -7.79
CA ASP A 357 20.37 1.99 -8.59
C ASP A 357 20.96 2.03 -10.01
N THR A 358 21.19 3.23 -10.53
CA THR A 358 21.68 3.47 -11.90
C THR A 358 23.19 3.59 -11.94
N ALA A 359 23.87 2.59 -12.49
CA ALA A 359 25.32 2.46 -12.46
C ALA A 359 26.06 3.73 -12.97
N GLY A 360 25.55 4.36 -14.03
CA GLY A 360 26.15 5.56 -14.64
C GLY A 360 26.04 6.82 -13.79
N LEU A 361 25.19 6.83 -12.76
CA LEU A 361 24.94 7.97 -11.88
C LEU A 361 25.62 7.85 -10.51
N LYS A 362 26.14 6.67 -10.15
CA LYS A 362 26.72 6.40 -8.82
C LYS A 362 27.80 7.39 -8.40
N ASP A 363 28.71 7.74 -9.31
CA ASP A 363 29.83 8.64 -8.96
C ASP A 363 29.35 10.06 -8.62
N LYS A 364 28.23 10.51 -9.24
CA LYS A 364 27.57 11.79 -8.89
C LYS A 364 26.82 11.67 -7.57
N VAL A 365 26.10 10.57 -7.36
CA VAL A 365 25.14 10.42 -6.26
C VAL A 365 25.83 10.06 -4.93
N ARG A 366 26.89 9.24 -4.93
CA ARG A 366 27.61 8.81 -3.72
C ARG A 366 28.01 9.95 -2.77
N PRO A 367 28.66 11.04 -3.22
CA PRO A 367 29.00 12.14 -2.33
C PRO A 367 27.77 12.90 -1.80
N MET A 368 26.68 12.98 -2.58
CA MET A 368 25.43 13.59 -2.12
C MET A 368 24.81 12.77 -0.98
N VAL A 369 24.70 11.45 -1.16
CA VAL A 369 24.16 10.54 -0.12
C VAL A 369 25.01 10.59 1.15
N LYS A 370 26.34 10.57 1.04
CA LYS A 370 27.23 10.75 2.22
C LYS A 370 26.97 12.08 2.91
N GLY A 371 26.73 13.15 2.14
CA GLY A 371 26.34 14.47 2.68
C GLY A 371 25.00 14.45 3.42
N LEU A 372 23.97 13.79 2.85
CA LEU A 372 22.65 13.65 3.47
C LEU A 372 22.72 12.86 4.80
N LEU A 373 23.45 11.74 4.82
CA LEU A 373 23.69 10.95 6.04
C LEU A 373 24.43 11.78 7.08
N GLY A 374 25.41 12.60 6.67
CA GLY A 374 26.13 13.51 7.57
C GLY A 374 25.30 14.69 8.08
N ALA A 375 24.24 15.09 7.36
CA ALA A 375 23.32 16.16 7.75
C ALA A 375 22.13 15.67 8.59
N SER A 376 22.02 14.37 8.82
CA SER A 376 20.94 13.71 9.54
C SER A 376 21.47 12.70 10.56
N SER A 377 20.60 12.08 11.31
CA SER A 377 20.96 11.13 12.37
C SER A 377 20.05 9.92 12.35
N ILE A 378 20.57 8.76 12.71
CA ILE A 378 19.81 7.51 12.80
C ILE A 378 18.62 7.57 13.76
N THR A 379 18.62 8.48 14.73
CA THR A 379 17.52 8.72 15.68
C THR A 379 17.17 10.20 15.74
N GLY A 380 16.02 10.53 16.33
CA GLY A 380 15.55 11.90 16.53
C GLY A 380 14.89 12.52 15.30
N PRO A 381 14.77 13.86 15.26
CA PRO A 381 13.93 14.54 14.27
C PRO A 381 14.32 14.31 12.80
N THR A 382 15.59 14.00 12.53
CA THR A 382 16.11 13.80 11.17
C THR A 382 16.21 12.32 10.75
N ALA A 383 15.70 11.41 11.59
CA ALA A 383 15.82 9.97 11.38
C ALA A 383 15.19 9.50 10.05
N ALA A 384 14.05 10.06 9.67
CA ALA A 384 13.40 9.65 8.43
C ALA A 384 14.27 9.89 7.18
N LEU A 385 15.02 11.01 7.14
CA LEU A 385 16.00 11.27 6.08
C LEU A 385 17.18 10.30 6.15
N TRP A 386 17.73 10.09 7.36
CA TRP A 386 18.89 9.22 7.54
C TRP A 386 18.56 7.79 7.12
N VAL A 387 17.43 7.26 7.60
CA VAL A 387 16.99 5.88 7.32
C VAL A 387 16.71 5.72 5.84
N GLY A 388 15.92 6.60 5.21
CA GLY A 388 15.63 6.51 3.79
C GLY A 388 16.88 6.55 2.89
N ALA A 389 17.85 7.43 3.22
CA ALA A 389 19.12 7.47 2.49
C ALA A 389 19.96 6.20 2.74
N ALA A 390 20.01 5.69 3.98
CA ALA A 390 20.75 4.49 4.34
C ALA A 390 20.17 3.22 3.69
N GLU A 391 18.85 3.10 3.61
CA GLU A 391 18.15 2.03 2.90
C GLU A 391 18.60 1.95 1.44
N MET A 392 18.68 3.09 0.75
CA MET A 392 19.11 3.14 -0.64
C MET A 392 20.58 2.71 -0.80
N THR A 393 21.46 3.02 0.17
CA THR A 393 22.84 2.51 0.14
C THR A 393 22.90 0.99 0.28
N SER A 394 22.07 0.42 1.16
CA SER A 394 22.01 -1.03 1.37
C SER A 394 21.38 -1.75 0.18
N ALA A 395 20.34 -1.17 -0.43
CA ALA A 395 19.66 -1.77 -1.58
C ALA A 395 20.50 -1.73 -2.86
N HIS A 396 21.18 -0.61 -3.12
CA HIS A 396 21.75 -0.34 -4.46
C HIS A 396 23.26 -0.18 -4.49
N ASP A 397 23.94 0.00 -3.35
CA ASP A 397 25.38 0.23 -3.30
C ASP A 397 26.06 -0.40 -2.08
N VAL A 398 25.57 -1.56 -1.65
CA VAL A 398 26.00 -2.28 -0.41
C VAL A 398 27.51 -2.52 -0.35
N ALA A 399 28.18 -2.69 -1.51
CA ALA A 399 29.62 -2.86 -1.56
C ALA A 399 30.41 -1.64 -1.03
N GLN A 400 29.76 -0.48 -0.94
CA GLN A 400 30.31 0.77 -0.39
C GLN A 400 29.77 1.09 1.02
N CYS A 401 29.18 0.14 1.72
CA CYS A 401 28.57 0.38 3.04
C CYS A 401 29.53 1.03 4.04
N SER A 402 30.83 0.67 3.98
CA SER A 402 31.87 1.30 4.84
C SER A 402 32.12 2.78 4.51
N TYR A 403 31.90 3.20 3.24
CA TYR A 403 31.98 4.60 2.87
C TYR A 403 30.86 5.43 3.49
N TYR A 404 29.67 4.83 3.61
CA TYR A 404 28.48 5.47 4.14
C TYR A 404 28.30 5.30 5.65
N ASP A 405 29.01 4.37 6.29
CA ASP A 405 28.82 3.91 7.68
C ASP A 405 27.48 3.17 7.88
N THR A 406 26.99 2.45 6.84
CA THR A 406 25.70 1.74 6.81
C THR A 406 25.82 0.22 6.72
N CYS A 407 27.02 -0.35 7.05
CA CYS A 407 27.19 -1.80 7.06
C CYS A 407 26.32 -2.43 8.18
N ASP A 408 25.69 -3.57 7.85
CA ASP A 408 24.76 -4.25 8.76
C ASP A 408 23.62 -3.32 9.24
N LEU A 409 22.98 -2.63 8.28
CA LEU A 409 21.99 -1.58 8.54
C LEU A 409 20.85 -2.06 9.44
N THR A 410 20.33 -3.30 9.22
CA THR A 410 19.23 -3.85 10.02
C THR A 410 19.58 -3.92 11.51
N SER A 411 20.80 -4.38 11.85
CA SER A 411 21.26 -4.40 13.25
C SER A 411 21.42 -3.00 13.82
N GLN A 412 21.96 -2.05 13.03
CA GLN A 412 22.09 -0.66 13.45
C GLN A 412 20.73 -0.03 13.76
N LEU A 413 19.76 -0.19 12.86
CA LEU A 413 18.40 0.34 13.02
C LEU A 413 17.68 -0.31 14.21
N THR A 414 17.76 -1.63 14.34
CA THR A 414 17.14 -2.34 15.46
C THR A 414 17.70 -1.86 16.80
N ALA A 415 19.03 -1.74 16.92
CA ALA A 415 19.65 -1.28 18.14
C ALA A 415 19.31 0.19 18.47
N ALA A 416 19.18 1.04 17.46
CA ALA A 416 18.84 2.46 17.62
C ALA A 416 17.36 2.70 17.93
N ALA A 417 16.46 1.98 17.24
CA ALA A 417 15.02 2.20 17.32
C ALA A 417 14.34 1.36 18.42
N LEU A 418 14.88 0.19 18.79
CA LEU A 418 14.27 -0.76 19.72
C LEU A 418 15.24 -1.18 20.85
N PRO A 419 15.74 -0.22 21.66
CA PRO A 419 16.76 -0.51 22.68
C PRO A 419 16.23 -1.30 23.88
N LEU A 420 14.90 -1.42 24.05
CA LEU A 420 14.29 -2.06 25.20
C LEU A 420 13.80 -3.46 24.84
N THR A 421 14.24 -4.44 25.62
CA THR A 421 13.71 -5.81 25.57
C THR A 421 13.06 -6.13 26.91
N TYR A 422 11.81 -6.60 26.89
CA TYR A 422 11.07 -6.97 28.09
C TYR A 422 10.37 -8.31 27.87
N ARG A 423 10.71 -9.30 28.69
CA ARG A 423 10.11 -10.64 28.62
C ARG A 423 8.98 -10.72 29.66
N CYS A 424 7.77 -10.98 29.20
CA CYS A 424 6.63 -11.24 30.08
C CYS A 424 6.70 -12.66 30.67
N ASP A 425 6.95 -13.64 29.81
CA ASP A 425 7.10 -15.06 30.08
C ASP A 425 7.86 -15.74 28.92
N ASP A 426 7.78 -17.07 28.82
CA ASP A 426 8.46 -17.81 27.75
C ASP A 426 7.82 -17.64 26.37
N GLY A 427 6.53 -17.25 26.29
CA GLY A 427 5.77 -17.05 25.04
C GLY A 427 5.75 -15.60 24.54
N HIS A 428 5.92 -14.63 25.44
CA HIS A 428 5.67 -13.21 25.14
C HIS A 428 6.88 -12.34 25.41
N MET A 429 7.32 -11.62 24.38
CA MET A 429 8.46 -10.70 24.48
C MET A 429 8.15 -9.36 23.81
N PHE A 430 8.41 -8.26 24.50
CA PHE A 430 8.35 -6.92 23.92
C PHE A 430 9.73 -6.44 23.47
N LEU A 431 9.78 -5.86 22.27
CA LEU A 431 10.84 -4.99 21.80
C LEU A 431 10.27 -3.58 21.70
N ALA A 432 10.83 -2.62 22.42
CA ALA A 432 10.21 -1.29 22.47
C ALA A 432 11.22 -0.17 22.32
N GLN A 433 10.77 0.96 21.78
CA GLN A 433 11.58 2.17 21.65
C GLN A 433 11.67 2.93 22.97
N SER A 434 10.55 3.16 23.67
CA SER A 434 10.51 4.07 24.82
C SER A 434 9.45 3.75 25.87
N LEU A 435 8.87 2.56 25.92
CA LEU A 435 7.88 2.20 26.95
C LEU A 435 8.49 2.14 28.35
N THR A 436 7.72 2.59 29.34
CA THR A 436 8.12 2.47 30.75
C THR A 436 7.90 1.04 31.29
N GLY A 437 8.62 0.67 32.35
CA GLY A 437 8.41 -0.64 33.01
C GLY A 437 6.96 -0.91 33.43
N PRO A 438 6.23 0.04 34.07
CA PRO A 438 4.81 -0.12 34.36
C PRO A 438 3.94 -0.34 33.12
N ALA A 439 4.15 0.41 32.02
CA ALA A 439 3.43 0.26 30.77
C ALA A 439 3.68 -1.13 30.14
N LEU A 440 4.93 -1.60 30.14
CA LEU A 440 5.26 -2.94 29.67
C LEU A 440 4.58 -4.03 30.51
N ALA A 441 4.54 -3.86 31.84
CA ALA A 441 3.86 -4.81 32.73
C ALA A 441 2.33 -4.81 32.50
N GLU A 442 1.72 -3.65 32.22
CA GLU A 442 0.30 -3.53 31.87
C GLU A 442 -0.01 -4.25 30.56
N ALA A 443 0.78 -3.99 29.51
CA ALA A 443 0.64 -4.65 28.22
C ALA A 443 0.82 -6.17 28.32
N CYS A 444 1.83 -6.64 29.07
CA CYS A 444 2.01 -8.07 29.37
C CYS A 444 0.77 -8.69 30.02
N LYS A 445 0.27 -8.05 31.06
CA LYS A 445 -0.94 -8.55 31.76
C LYS A 445 -2.14 -8.65 30.81
N SER A 446 -2.25 -7.70 29.88
CA SER A 446 -3.34 -7.68 28.91
C SER A 446 -3.26 -8.88 27.95
N VAL A 447 -2.12 -9.10 27.29
CA VAL A 447 -2.00 -10.21 26.33
C VAL A 447 -2.12 -11.57 27.01
N GLN A 448 -1.50 -11.76 28.19
CA GLN A 448 -1.63 -13.00 28.98
C GLN A 448 -3.05 -13.28 29.44
N GLY A 449 -3.82 -12.24 29.80
CA GLY A 449 -5.22 -12.40 30.18
C GLY A 449 -6.14 -12.71 28.99
N GLN A 450 -5.76 -12.24 27.81
CA GLN A 450 -6.52 -12.46 26.58
C GLN A 450 -6.50 -13.92 26.12
N ASP A 451 -5.43 -14.67 26.40
CA ASP A 451 -5.34 -16.10 26.06
C ASP A 451 -6.55 -16.89 26.57
N ALA A 452 -6.80 -16.80 27.87
CA ALA A 452 -7.93 -17.53 28.47
C ALA A 452 -9.29 -17.07 27.93
N TYR A 453 -9.42 -15.78 27.61
CA TYR A 453 -10.62 -15.21 27.02
C TYR A 453 -10.86 -15.77 25.61
N PHE A 454 -9.83 -15.76 24.78
CA PHE A 454 -9.86 -16.31 23.42
C PHE A 454 -10.24 -17.79 23.42
N HIS A 455 -9.52 -18.63 24.16
CA HIS A 455 -9.81 -20.08 24.27
C HIS A 455 -11.23 -20.37 24.76
N GLY A 456 -11.78 -19.51 25.64
CA GLY A 456 -13.16 -19.60 26.11
C GLY A 456 -14.19 -19.41 24.99
N ILE A 457 -13.86 -18.61 23.95
CA ILE A 457 -14.74 -18.37 22.80
C ILE A 457 -14.59 -19.50 21.77
N VAL A 458 -13.37 -19.76 21.31
CA VAL A 458 -13.12 -20.66 20.18
C VAL A 458 -13.16 -22.14 20.57
N LYS A 459 -12.97 -22.47 21.86
CA LYS A 459 -13.04 -23.83 22.41
C LYS A 459 -12.13 -24.81 21.64
N ASP A 460 -10.91 -24.37 21.33
CA ASP A 460 -9.92 -25.17 20.66
C ASP A 460 -9.42 -26.34 21.55
N SER A 461 -8.61 -27.21 20.97
CA SER A 461 -7.95 -28.33 21.66
C SER A 461 -6.44 -28.19 21.68
N GLY A 462 -5.92 -26.98 21.50
CA GLY A 462 -4.51 -26.65 21.32
C GLY A 462 -4.20 -26.16 19.92
N PRO A 463 -2.92 -25.85 19.64
CA PRO A 463 -2.49 -25.31 18.35
C PRO A 463 -2.90 -26.22 17.18
N VAL A 464 -3.13 -25.61 16.02
CA VAL A 464 -3.34 -26.34 14.76
C VAL A 464 -2.11 -27.17 14.41
N ALA A 465 -2.31 -28.21 13.61
CA ALA A 465 -1.20 -29.10 13.22
C ALA A 465 -0.12 -28.28 12.48
N ASP A 466 1.13 -28.64 12.78
CA ASP A 466 2.33 -28.01 12.21
C ASP A 466 2.59 -26.53 12.57
N ASP A 467 1.75 -25.88 13.40
CA ASP A 467 2.07 -24.56 13.92
C ASP A 467 3.21 -24.62 14.96
N ARG A 468 4.29 -23.90 14.69
CA ARG A 468 5.50 -23.77 15.52
C ARG A 468 5.70 -22.38 16.10
N ASN A 469 4.75 -21.47 15.91
CA ASN A 469 4.76 -20.11 16.45
C ASN A 469 4.51 -20.11 17.97
N THR A 470 5.43 -20.70 18.74
CA THR A 470 5.29 -20.82 20.21
C THR A 470 5.57 -19.52 20.96
N THR A 471 6.13 -18.52 20.28
CA THR A 471 6.48 -17.22 20.84
C THR A 471 6.04 -16.09 19.92
N ILE A 472 5.68 -14.95 20.53
CA ILE A 472 5.41 -13.74 19.79
C ILE A 472 6.35 -12.61 20.27
N GLN A 473 6.89 -11.83 19.32
CA GLN A 473 7.54 -10.56 19.58
C GLN A 473 6.55 -9.43 19.35
N ILE A 474 6.28 -8.64 20.38
CA ILE A 474 5.45 -7.44 20.30
C ILE A 474 6.39 -6.24 20.20
N VAL A 475 6.42 -5.65 19.00
CA VAL A 475 7.35 -4.57 18.64
C VAL A 475 6.60 -3.24 18.73
N VAL A 476 7.11 -2.30 19.55
CA VAL A 476 6.41 -1.05 19.81
C VAL A 476 7.31 0.16 19.60
N PHE A 477 7.04 0.91 18.54
CA PHE A 477 7.68 2.19 18.28
C PHE A 477 7.08 3.31 19.13
N ALA A 478 7.83 4.39 19.36
CA ALA A 478 7.39 5.48 20.22
C ALA A 478 6.27 6.35 19.63
N SER A 479 6.11 6.33 18.30
CA SER A 479 5.14 7.15 17.59
C SER A 479 4.81 6.55 16.21
N PRO A 480 3.69 7.01 15.56
CA PRO A 480 3.40 6.67 14.16
C PRO A 480 4.54 7.03 13.21
N ARG A 481 5.22 8.14 13.47
CA ARG A 481 6.36 8.59 12.69
C ARG A 481 7.54 7.63 12.79
N ASP A 482 7.89 7.20 14.01
CA ASP A 482 8.99 6.24 14.22
C ASP A 482 8.65 4.89 13.59
N TYR A 483 7.41 4.42 13.72
CA TYR A 483 6.92 3.22 13.06
C TYR A 483 7.16 3.29 11.55
N ARG A 484 6.74 4.37 10.89
CA ARG A 484 6.94 4.59 9.45
C ARG A 484 8.41 4.72 9.07
N THR A 485 9.24 5.26 9.97
CA THR A 485 10.66 5.48 9.71
C THR A 485 11.45 4.18 9.72
N TYR A 486 11.16 3.27 10.65
CA TYR A 486 12.04 2.12 10.88
C TYR A 486 11.44 0.77 10.49
N SER A 487 10.11 0.60 10.64
CA SER A 487 9.50 -0.71 10.64
C SER A 487 9.65 -1.42 9.30
N GLY A 488 9.45 -0.70 8.20
CA GLY A 488 9.54 -1.26 6.85
C GLY A 488 10.87 -1.92 6.56
N TRP A 489 11.99 -1.28 6.93
CA TRP A 489 13.31 -1.88 6.72
C TRP A 489 13.62 -3.01 7.70
N ILE A 490 13.30 -2.83 8.99
CA ILE A 490 13.64 -3.83 10.01
C ILE A 490 12.84 -5.11 9.83
N PHE A 491 11.53 -5.01 9.50
CA PHE A 491 10.59 -6.12 9.50
C PHE A 491 10.00 -6.46 8.12
N GLY A 492 10.18 -5.61 7.12
CA GLY A 492 9.67 -5.83 5.77
C GLY A 492 8.17 -5.57 5.60
N ASN A 493 7.52 -4.92 6.58
CA ASN A 493 6.09 -4.69 6.56
C ASN A 493 5.70 -3.35 5.94
N SER A 494 4.43 -3.24 5.50
CA SER A 494 3.83 -1.95 5.14
C SER A 494 3.69 -1.06 6.38
N THR A 495 3.87 0.25 6.20
CA THR A 495 3.74 1.23 7.28
C THR A 495 2.62 2.24 7.06
N ASP A 496 1.72 1.98 6.11
CA ASP A 496 0.53 2.81 5.85
C ASP A 496 -0.66 2.45 6.74
N ASN A 497 -0.51 1.38 7.53
CA ASN A 497 -1.47 0.92 8.53
C ASN A 497 -1.12 1.43 9.94
N GLY A 498 -1.96 1.09 10.90
CA GLY A 498 -1.77 1.43 12.31
C GLY A 498 -0.97 0.43 13.12
N GLY A 499 -0.63 -0.71 12.52
CA GLY A 499 0.06 -1.85 13.09
C GLY A 499 -0.26 -3.08 12.28
N GLU A 500 0.51 -4.15 12.47
CA GLU A 500 0.37 -5.36 11.65
C GLU A 500 0.88 -6.58 12.39
N TYR A 501 0.12 -7.66 12.33
CA TYR A 501 0.60 -8.98 12.71
C TYR A 501 1.35 -9.63 11.54
N LEU A 502 2.59 -9.99 11.77
CA LEU A 502 3.47 -10.66 10.83
C LEU A 502 3.63 -12.12 11.26
N GLU A 503 2.79 -12.97 10.70
CA GLU A 503 2.76 -14.39 11.04
C GLU A 503 4.02 -15.14 10.58
N GLY A 504 4.48 -14.83 9.37
CA GLY A 504 5.54 -15.57 8.68
C GLY A 504 5.05 -16.93 8.19
N ASN A 505 5.93 -17.95 8.27
CA ASN A 505 5.56 -19.33 7.95
C ASN A 505 5.44 -20.15 9.26
N PRO A 506 4.22 -20.43 9.73
CA PRO A 506 4.02 -21.14 11.01
C PRO A 506 4.68 -22.54 11.07
N ALA A 507 4.87 -23.18 9.93
CA ALA A 507 5.48 -24.52 9.87
C ALA A 507 7.02 -24.49 9.94
N ASP A 508 7.64 -23.33 9.79
CA ASP A 508 9.09 -23.16 9.88
C ASP A 508 9.52 -23.10 11.37
N PRO A 509 10.40 -24.01 11.85
CA PRO A 509 10.86 -23.98 13.24
C PRO A 509 11.67 -22.73 13.60
N ASP A 510 12.21 -22.02 12.63
CA ASP A 510 13.00 -20.81 12.82
C ASP A 510 12.15 -19.53 12.63
N ASN A 511 10.85 -19.69 12.37
CA ASN A 511 9.93 -18.54 12.22
C ASN A 511 9.77 -17.81 13.56
N GLN A 512 9.61 -16.50 13.47
CA GLN A 512 9.27 -15.65 14.60
C GLN A 512 8.05 -14.80 14.26
N ALA A 513 6.92 -15.17 14.81
CA ALA A 513 5.70 -14.36 14.75
C ALA A 513 5.91 -13.01 15.45
N ARG A 514 5.43 -11.92 14.83
CA ARG A 514 5.56 -10.56 15.35
C ARG A 514 4.26 -9.78 15.20
N PHE A 515 3.96 -9.01 16.20
CA PHE A 515 3.06 -7.87 16.08
C PHE A 515 3.89 -6.59 16.12
N VAL A 516 3.69 -5.70 15.16
CA VAL A 516 4.47 -4.45 15.05
C VAL A 516 3.52 -3.27 15.08
N ALA A 517 3.70 -2.36 16.03
CA ALA A 517 2.86 -1.18 16.22
C ALA A 517 3.61 0.00 16.84
N TYR A 518 2.86 0.99 17.29
CA TYR A 518 3.38 2.19 17.94
C TYR A 518 2.49 2.64 19.11
N VAL A 519 3.04 3.52 19.95
CA VAL A 519 2.27 4.20 21.00
C VAL A 519 1.48 5.34 20.37
N LYS A 520 0.16 5.37 20.60
CA LYS A 520 -0.71 6.49 20.21
C LYS A 520 -0.49 7.69 21.11
N SER A 521 -0.59 8.86 20.53
CA SER A 521 -0.54 10.13 21.26
C SER A 521 -1.84 10.47 22.01
N VAL A 522 -2.93 9.80 21.66
CA VAL A 522 -4.26 9.98 22.27
C VAL A 522 -4.74 8.61 22.73
N GLY A 523 -4.96 8.47 24.03
CA GLY A 523 -5.45 7.22 24.61
C GLY A 523 -6.83 6.84 24.05
N ASP A 524 -6.98 5.60 23.61
CA ASP A 524 -8.20 5.01 23.07
C ASP A 524 -8.61 3.75 23.83
N GLY A 525 -8.06 3.61 25.05
CA GLY A 525 -8.34 2.51 25.95
C GLY A 525 -7.56 1.22 25.67
N PHE A 526 -6.57 1.25 24.76
CA PHE A 526 -5.62 0.16 24.67
C PHE A 526 -4.61 0.21 25.80
N PRO A 527 -4.21 -0.96 26.34
CA PRO A 527 -3.18 -1.04 27.37
C PRO A 527 -1.88 -0.36 26.92
N ALA A 528 -1.32 0.46 27.80
CA ALA A 528 -0.09 1.24 27.53
C ALA A 528 -0.16 2.14 26.27
N ASP A 529 -1.37 2.49 25.82
CA ASP A 529 -1.64 3.23 24.59
C ASP A 529 -1.02 2.58 23.31
N ILE A 530 -0.74 1.28 23.36
CA ILE A 530 -0.23 0.53 22.21
C ILE A 530 -1.38 0.32 21.21
N TRP A 531 -1.23 0.86 20.01
CA TRP A 531 -2.24 0.80 18.96
C TRP A 531 -2.59 -0.65 18.62
N ASN A 532 -3.88 -0.95 18.66
CA ASN A 532 -4.45 -2.25 18.29
C ASN A 532 -3.88 -3.47 19.04
N LEU A 533 -3.26 -3.31 20.23
CA LEU A 533 -2.60 -4.40 20.93
C LEU A 533 -3.45 -5.68 20.99
N ASN A 534 -4.71 -5.57 21.41
CA ASN A 534 -5.59 -6.73 21.60
C ASN A 534 -6.19 -7.24 20.28
N HIS A 535 -6.29 -6.41 19.26
CA HIS A 535 -6.71 -6.79 17.91
C HIS A 535 -5.64 -7.65 17.23
N GLU A 536 -4.44 -7.13 17.11
CA GLU A 536 -3.32 -7.82 16.45
C GLU A 536 -2.88 -9.08 17.22
N TYR A 537 -2.98 -9.05 18.54
CA TYR A 537 -2.74 -10.24 19.33
C TYR A 537 -3.80 -11.32 19.10
N THR A 538 -5.03 -10.94 18.76
CA THR A 538 -6.06 -11.91 18.36
C THR A 538 -5.67 -12.61 17.06
N HIS A 539 -5.10 -11.91 16.08
CA HIS A 539 -4.62 -12.56 14.86
C HIS A 539 -3.55 -13.62 15.13
N TYR A 540 -2.64 -13.35 16.10
CA TYR A 540 -1.68 -14.39 16.53
C TYR A 540 -2.37 -15.62 17.12
N LEU A 541 -3.37 -15.42 17.94
CA LEU A 541 -4.11 -16.53 18.55
C LEU A 541 -4.97 -17.27 17.51
N ASP A 542 -5.68 -16.55 16.64
CA ASP A 542 -6.53 -17.12 15.60
C ASP A 542 -5.69 -17.94 14.58
N GLY A 543 -4.56 -17.38 14.11
CA GLY A 543 -3.63 -18.09 13.25
C GLY A 543 -3.12 -19.39 13.89
N ARG A 544 -2.74 -19.31 15.17
CA ARG A 544 -2.18 -20.44 15.88
C ARG A 544 -3.18 -21.54 16.24
N TYR A 545 -4.43 -21.19 16.60
CA TYR A 545 -5.40 -22.14 17.20
C TYR A 545 -6.58 -22.46 16.30
N ASP A 546 -6.88 -21.60 15.32
CA ASP A 546 -8.06 -21.76 14.48
C ASP A 546 -7.77 -21.87 12.99
N THR A 547 -6.61 -21.40 12.50
CA THR A 547 -6.33 -21.32 11.08
C THR A 547 -5.12 -22.18 10.70
N TYR A 548 -5.34 -23.27 9.96
CA TYR A 548 -4.27 -24.16 9.51
C TYR A 548 -3.49 -23.57 8.32
N GLY A 549 -2.18 -23.52 8.44
CA GLY A 549 -1.28 -22.97 7.43
C GLY A 549 -0.91 -21.52 7.72
N ASP A 550 -0.57 -20.77 6.70
CA ASP A 550 -0.25 -19.34 6.81
C ASP A 550 -1.47 -18.46 6.43
N PHE A 551 -1.32 -17.17 6.62
CA PHE A 551 -2.35 -16.19 6.28
C PHE A 551 -2.85 -16.30 4.83
N SER A 552 -1.95 -16.63 3.89
CA SER A 552 -2.31 -16.82 2.48
C SER A 552 -3.22 -18.03 2.26
N ALA A 553 -3.04 -19.07 3.07
CA ALA A 553 -3.89 -20.26 3.00
C ALA A 553 -5.34 -19.94 3.42
N GLY A 554 -5.52 -19.11 4.43
CA GLY A 554 -6.82 -18.62 4.87
C GLY A 554 -7.57 -17.87 3.76
N GLN A 555 -6.89 -16.97 3.07
CA GLN A 555 -7.48 -16.10 2.04
C GLN A 555 -7.88 -16.82 0.73
N THR A 556 -7.85 -18.12 0.68
CA THR A 556 -8.33 -18.89 -0.49
C THR A 556 -9.85 -18.88 -0.65
N VAL A 557 -10.57 -18.40 0.36
CA VAL A 557 -12.02 -18.20 0.40
C VAL A 557 -12.36 -16.81 0.96
N PRO A 558 -13.57 -16.27 0.75
CA PRO A 558 -14.00 -15.03 1.39
C PRO A 558 -14.21 -15.24 2.90
N ASP A 559 -13.25 -14.89 3.73
CA ASP A 559 -13.27 -15.07 5.19
C ASP A 559 -12.90 -13.81 5.99
N ILE A 560 -12.70 -12.67 5.33
CA ILE A 560 -12.30 -11.42 5.98
C ILE A 560 -13.31 -10.96 7.05
N TRP A 561 -14.60 -11.27 6.87
CA TRP A 561 -15.62 -11.01 7.90
C TRP A 561 -15.30 -11.70 9.23
N TRP A 562 -14.65 -12.89 9.19
CA TRP A 562 -14.17 -13.60 10.37
C TRP A 562 -12.82 -13.04 10.84
N ILE A 563 -11.81 -13.05 9.99
CA ILE A 563 -10.44 -12.68 10.37
C ILE A 563 -10.43 -11.32 11.08
N GLU A 564 -10.91 -10.28 10.43
CA GLU A 564 -10.90 -8.93 10.98
C GLU A 564 -12.05 -8.70 11.99
N GLY A 565 -13.24 -9.21 11.67
CA GLY A 565 -14.39 -9.06 12.59
C GLY A 565 -14.20 -9.78 13.91
N PHE A 566 -13.47 -10.89 13.94
CA PHE A 566 -13.16 -11.62 15.17
C PHE A 566 -12.08 -10.92 15.99
N ALA A 567 -11.06 -10.39 15.33
CA ALA A 567 -10.05 -9.58 16.00
C ALA A 567 -10.67 -8.31 16.63
N GLU A 568 -11.57 -7.62 15.93
CA GLU A 568 -12.35 -6.52 16.48
C GLU A 568 -13.22 -6.97 17.65
N TYR A 569 -14.00 -8.04 17.48
CA TYR A 569 -14.88 -8.53 18.54
C TYR A 569 -14.11 -8.90 19.82
N VAL A 570 -13.03 -9.67 19.72
CA VAL A 570 -12.21 -10.06 20.87
C VAL A 570 -11.57 -8.82 21.50
N SER A 571 -11.01 -7.92 20.70
CA SER A 571 -10.36 -6.69 21.19
C SER A 571 -11.32 -5.84 22.02
N TYR A 572 -12.51 -5.55 21.52
CA TYR A 572 -13.49 -4.71 22.23
C TYR A 572 -14.12 -5.42 23.43
N SER A 573 -14.54 -6.68 23.25
CA SER A 573 -15.22 -7.42 24.31
C SER A 573 -14.29 -7.79 25.47
N TYR A 574 -13.03 -8.18 25.20
CA TYR A 574 -12.04 -8.45 26.24
C TYR A 574 -11.72 -7.21 27.06
N ARG A 575 -11.55 -6.06 26.45
CA ARG A 575 -11.32 -4.79 27.14
C ARG A 575 -12.56 -4.24 27.84
N GLY A 576 -13.74 -4.78 27.56
CA GLY A 576 -15.01 -4.30 28.13
C GLY A 576 -15.41 -2.91 27.62
N VAL A 577 -15.00 -2.52 26.42
CA VAL A 577 -15.33 -1.24 25.78
C VAL A 577 -16.22 -1.45 24.56
N PRO A 578 -17.19 -0.55 24.29
CA PRO A 578 -18.05 -0.69 23.13
C PRO A 578 -17.33 -0.29 21.84
N ASP A 579 -17.54 -1.03 20.77
CA ASP A 579 -17.22 -0.55 19.43
C ASP A 579 -18.28 0.46 18.98
N THR A 580 -17.94 1.75 19.08
CA THR A 580 -18.88 2.83 18.78
C THR A 580 -19.17 2.99 17.29
N GLU A 581 -18.23 2.60 16.41
CA GLU A 581 -18.43 2.62 14.96
C GLU A 581 -19.41 1.52 14.56
N ALA A 582 -19.21 0.31 15.04
CA ALA A 582 -20.14 -0.80 14.80
C ALA A 582 -21.55 -0.50 15.30
N LEU A 583 -21.69 0.10 16.50
CA LEU A 583 -22.99 0.52 17.03
C LEU A 583 -23.68 1.58 16.16
N PHE A 584 -22.91 2.51 15.60
CA PHE A 584 -23.43 3.52 14.69
C PHE A 584 -23.85 2.89 13.35
N ASP A 585 -23.04 1.96 12.85
CA ASP A 585 -23.28 1.30 11.56
C ASP A 585 -24.42 0.28 11.63
N ALA A 586 -24.64 -0.37 12.78
CA ALA A 586 -25.80 -1.22 13.00
C ALA A 586 -27.13 -0.51 12.66
N GLY A 587 -27.27 0.76 13.04
CA GLY A 587 -28.47 1.55 12.73
C GLY A 587 -28.64 1.95 11.26
N LYS A 588 -27.68 1.62 10.38
CA LYS A 588 -27.76 1.92 8.93
C LYS A 588 -28.34 0.78 8.11
N HIS A 589 -28.33 -0.46 8.61
CA HIS A 589 -28.79 -1.67 7.90
C HIS A 589 -28.17 -1.81 6.48
N THR A 590 -26.86 -1.50 6.34
CA THR A 590 -26.20 -1.39 5.01
C THR A 590 -26.03 -2.76 4.36
N TYR A 591 -25.65 -3.79 5.14
CA TYR A 591 -25.34 -5.12 4.63
C TYR A 591 -26.20 -6.18 5.29
N ALA A 592 -26.73 -7.11 4.48
CA ALA A 592 -27.25 -8.37 4.96
C ALA A 592 -26.10 -9.28 5.40
N LEU A 593 -26.35 -10.20 6.33
CA LEU A 593 -25.33 -11.14 6.82
C LEU A 593 -24.75 -11.98 5.67
N SER A 594 -25.59 -12.45 4.75
CA SER A 594 -25.18 -13.20 3.57
C SER A 594 -24.25 -12.40 2.63
N THR A 595 -24.34 -11.07 2.62
CA THR A 595 -23.41 -10.21 1.88
C THR A 595 -22.03 -10.18 2.54
N LEU A 596 -21.98 -10.21 3.87
CA LEU A 596 -20.71 -10.21 4.63
C LEU A 596 -19.95 -11.53 4.45
N TRP A 597 -20.63 -12.65 4.18
CA TRP A 597 -19.98 -13.92 3.80
C TRP A 597 -19.09 -13.83 2.55
N GLN A 598 -19.24 -12.80 1.75
CA GLN A 598 -18.47 -12.59 0.52
C GLN A 598 -17.34 -11.58 0.68
N SER A 599 -17.03 -11.17 1.92
CA SER A 599 -16.03 -10.13 2.18
C SER A 599 -14.62 -10.65 1.94
N THR A 600 -13.90 -9.90 1.09
CA THR A 600 -12.47 -10.04 0.83
C THR A 600 -11.83 -8.66 0.92
N TYR A 601 -10.53 -8.55 1.11
CA TYR A 601 -9.86 -7.23 1.06
C TYR A 601 -10.07 -6.49 -0.27
N ALA A 602 -10.24 -7.23 -1.38
CA ALA A 602 -10.43 -6.64 -2.70
C ALA A 602 -11.83 -6.02 -2.90
N ASN A 603 -12.86 -6.49 -2.16
CA ASN A 603 -14.25 -6.05 -2.34
C ASN A 603 -14.85 -5.35 -1.12
N SER A 604 -14.05 -5.07 -0.10
CA SER A 604 -14.49 -4.47 1.17
C SER A 604 -13.71 -3.19 1.45
N ASP A 605 -14.43 -2.16 1.85
CA ASP A 605 -13.84 -0.96 2.45
C ASP A 605 -13.62 -1.18 3.96
N LEU A 606 -13.00 -0.19 4.63
CA LEU A 606 -12.73 -0.26 6.06
C LEU A 606 -14.00 -0.47 6.89
N THR A 607 -15.12 0.13 6.48
CA THR A 607 -16.40 0.01 7.19
C THR A 607 -16.96 -1.41 7.09
N ARG A 608 -16.94 -2.01 5.89
CA ARG A 608 -17.40 -3.38 5.71
C ARG A 608 -16.48 -4.40 6.39
N THR A 609 -15.17 -4.12 6.41
CA THR A 609 -14.16 -5.00 6.99
C THR A 609 -14.28 -5.04 8.52
N TYR A 610 -14.17 -3.90 9.20
CA TYR A 610 -14.04 -3.81 10.66
C TYR A 610 -15.40 -3.71 11.38
N PRO A 611 -16.16 -2.59 11.32
CA PRO A 611 -17.43 -2.47 12.03
C PRO A 611 -18.45 -3.55 11.65
N TRP A 612 -18.61 -3.82 10.36
CA TRP A 612 -19.56 -4.83 9.89
C TRP A 612 -19.07 -6.26 10.12
N GLY A 613 -17.76 -6.49 10.05
CA GLY A 613 -17.14 -7.74 10.48
C GLY A 613 -17.42 -8.02 11.96
N TYR A 614 -17.17 -7.01 12.83
CA TYR A 614 -17.52 -7.09 14.26
C TYR A 614 -18.98 -7.47 14.49
N LEU A 615 -19.93 -6.80 13.80
CA LEU A 615 -21.37 -7.08 13.95
C LEU A 615 -21.73 -8.50 13.52
N ALA A 616 -21.17 -8.97 12.41
CA ALA A 616 -21.40 -10.34 11.92
C ALA A 616 -20.87 -11.39 12.91
N VAL A 617 -19.63 -11.22 13.37
CA VAL A 617 -19.00 -12.15 14.33
C VAL A 617 -19.76 -12.15 15.65
N ARG A 618 -20.08 -10.97 16.18
CA ARG A 618 -20.82 -10.85 17.43
C ARG A 618 -22.20 -11.53 17.36
N TYR A 619 -22.94 -11.26 16.29
CA TYR A 619 -24.24 -11.90 16.06
C TYR A 619 -24.12 -13.42 16.01
N MET A 620 -23.16 -13.94 15.28
CA MET A 620 -22.95 -15.38 15.14
C MET A 620 -22.53 -16.04 16.45
N LEU A 621 -21.63 -15.43 17.21
CA LEU A 621 -21.20 -15.96 18.52
C LEU A 621 -22.32 -15.94 19.56
N GLU A 622 -23.16 -14.89 19.58
CA GLU A 622 -24.28 -14.75 20.54
C GLU A 622 -25.47 -15.65 20.19
N ASN A 623 -25.77 -15.88 18.91
CA ASN A 623 -27.01 -16.53 18.49
C ASN A 623 -26.81 -17.90 17.82
N HIS A 624 -25.64 -18.15 17.21
CA HIS A 624 -25.36 -19.34 16.42
C HIS A 624 -23.96 -19.93 16.70
N PRO A 625 -23.58 -20.15 17.98
CA PRO A 625 -22.24 -20.62 18.34
C PRO A 625 -21.91 -22.00 17.76
N ASP A 626 -22.88 -22.86 17.51
CA ASP A 626 -22.66 -24.19 16.94
C ASP A 626 -22.22 -24.11 15.46
N ASP A 627 -22.77 -23.17 14.68
CA ASP A 627 -22.35 -22.94 13.29
C ASP A 627 -20.93 -22.36 13.26
N VAL A 628 -20.57 -21.49 14.21
CA VAL A 628 -19.19 -21.00 14.37
C VAL A 628 -18.24 -22.17 14.65
N GLN A 629 -18.57 -23.06 15.58
CA GLN A 629 -17.73 -24.23 15.89
C GLN A 629 -17.60 -25.18 14.69
N ALA A 630 -18.66 -25.36 13.90
CA ALA A 630 -18.62 -26.14 12.67
C ALA A 630 -17.65 -25.55 11.64
N MET A 631 -17.65 -24.21 11.49
CA MET A 631 -16.71 -23.49 10.63
C MET A 631 -15.26 -23.62 11.12
N LEU A 632 -15.00 -23.31 12.41
CA LEU A 632 -13.66 -23.39 13.01
C LEU A 632 -13.07 -24.80 12.93
N THR A 633 -13.88 -25.84 13.11
CA THR A 633 -13.41 -27.22 12.94
C THR A 633 -12.83 -27.47 11.54
N LYS A 634 -13.35 -26.80 10.52
CA LYS A 634 -12.87 -26.89 9.15
C LYS A 634 -11.61 -26.07 8.94
N PHE A 635 -11.56 -24.83 9.41
CA PHE A 635 -10.39 -23.97 9.35
C PHE A 635 -9.16 -24.64 10.00
N ARG A 636 -9.35 -25.24 11.19
CA ARG A 636 -8.28 -25.96 11.94
C ARG A 636 -7.65 -27.13 11.18
N THR A 637 -8.30 -27.63 10.15
CA THR A 637 -7.82 -28.75 9.32
C THR A 637 -7.45 -28.32 7.90
N GLY A 638 -7.51 -27.02 7.58
CA GLY A 638 -7.25 -26.50 6.24
C GLY A 638 -8.35 -26.78 5.22
N ASP A 639 -9.54 -27.22 5.68
CA ASP A 639 -10.71 -27.42 4.81
C ASP A 639 -11.45 -26.07 4.62
N TYR A 640 -10.75 -25.09 4.03
CA TYR A 640 -11.30 -23.75 3.80
C TYR A 640 -12.55 -23.75 2.93
N ALA A 641 -12.58 -24.58 1.89
CA ALA A 641 -13.77 -24.73 1.05
C ALA A 641 -14.96 -25.30 1.84
N GLY A 642 -14.71 -26.24 2.74
CA GLY A 642 -15.72 -26.78 3.65
C GLY A 642 -16.18 -25.75 4.68
N ALA A 643 -15.28 -24.94 5.22
CA ALA A 643 -15.63 -23.82 6.12
C ALA A 643 -16.49 -22.77 5.39
N TYR A 644 -16.08 -22.36 4.19
CA TYR A 644 -16.86 -21.46 3.35
C TYR A 644 -18.26 -22.01 3.05
N ALA A 645 -18.37 -23.31 2.80
CA ALA A 645 -19.66 -23.94 2.58
C ALA A 645 -20.57 -23.88 3.80
N VAL A 646 -20.05 -23.89 5.03
CA VAL A 646 -20.85 -23.74 6.26
C VAL A 646 -21.63 -22.42 6.23
N TYR A 647 -20.96 -21.29 6.02
CA TYR A 647 -21.63 -19.98 6.07
C TYR A 647 -22.23 -19.56 4.71
N ASN A 648 -21.61 -19.85 3.58
CA ASN A 648 -22.09 -19.41 2.28
C ASN A 648 -23.33 -20.21 1.79
N THR A 649 -23.27 -21.55 1.85
CA THR A 649 -24.36 -22.41 1.35
C THR A 649 -25.19 -23.04 2.46
N GLY A 650 -24.57 -23.39 3.59
CA GLY A 650 -25.24 -23.99 4.74
C GLY A 650 -26.15 -23.00 5.47
N ILE A 651 -25.66 -21.82 5.75
CA ILE A 651 -26.42 -20.69 6.32
C ILE A 651 -27.07 -19.91 5.18
N GLY A 652 -26.28 -19.43 4.20
CA GLY A 652 -26.73 -18.60 3.10
C GLY A 652 -27.47 -17.35 3.60
N THR A 653 -28.72 -17.16 3.18
CA THR A 653 -29.58 -16.04 3.57
C THR A 653 -30.49 -16.35 4.78
N ARG A 654 -30.35 -17.54 5.37
CA ARG A 654 -31.28 -18.02 6.41
C ARG A 654 -31.37 -17.08 7.62
N TYR A 655 -30.30 -16.41 7.98
CA TYR A 655 -30.23 -15.53 9.14
C TYR A 655 -30.33 -14.03 8.79
N ASP A 656 -30.47 -13.66 7.52
CA ASP A 656 -30.49 -12.25 7.13
C ASP A 656 -31.57 -11.43 7.84
N ALA A 657 -32.80 -11.97 7.92
CA ALA A 657 -33.91 -11.27 8.58
C ALA A 657 -33.75 -11.17 10.11
N ASP A 658 -33.20 -12.22 10.74
CA ASP A 658 -32.93 -12.23 12.18
C ASP A 658 -31.75 -11.30 12.52
N PHE A 659 -30.74 -11.27 11.68
CA PHE A 659 -29.61 -10.35 11.80
C PHE A 659 -30.06 -8.89 11.67
N ASP A 660 -30.90 -8.59 10.69
CA ASP A 660 -31.47 -7.25 10.49
C ASP A 660 -32.26 -6.78 11.74
N ALA A 661 -33.12 -7.64 12.32
CA ALA A 661 -33.84 -7.35 13.56
C ALA A 661 -32.89 -7.23 14.78
N TRP A 662 -31.81 -8.01 14.82
CA TRP A 662 -30.81 -7.92 15.88
C TRP A 662 -30.03 -6.60 15.81
N LEU A 663 -29.75 -6.07 14.61
CA LEU A 663 -29.09 -4.78 14.40
C LEU A 663 -29.86 -3.64 15.10
N ASP A 664 -31.19 -3.63 15.05
CA ASP A 664 -32.01 -2.65 15.78
C ASP A 664 -31.75 -2.69 17.30
N THR A 665 -31.65 -3.89 17.88
CA THR A 665 -31.38 -4.04 19.32
C THR A 665 -29.96 -3.62 19.66
N CYS A 666 -29.01 -3.92 18.80
CA CYS A 666 -27.62 -3.54 18.93
C CYS A 666 -27.45 -2.01 18.87
N ALA A 667 -28.04 -1.35 17.86
CA ALA A 667 -28.07 0.11 17.73
C ALA A 667 -28.76 0.79 18.94
N ALA A 668 -29.80 0.19 19.49
CA ALA A 668 -30.47 0.68 20.69
C ALA A 668 -29.62 0.54 21.96
N GLY A 669 -28.49 -0.15 21.90
CA GLY A 669 -27.52 -0.21 22.98
C GLY A 669 -27.32 -1.59 23.64
N ALA A 670 -27.98 -2.65 23.17
CA ALA A 670 -27.76 -4.01 23.69
C ALA A 670 -26.27 -4.45 23.52
N CYS A 671 -25.60 -3.97 22.47
CA CYS A 671 -24.20 -4.26 22.21
C CYS A 671 -23.18 -3.36 22.94
N ARG A 672 -23.62 -2.48 23.86
CA ARG A 672 -22.72 -1.60 24.63
C ARG A 672 -22.01 -2.29 25.80
N GLY A 673 -22.48 -3.45 26.23
CA GLY A 673 -21.83 -4.25 27.24
C GLY A 673 -20.96 -5.35 26.64
N SER A 674 -20.00 -5.86 27.43
CA SER A 674 -19.35 -7.14 27.12
C SER A 674 -20.44 -8.21 27.17
N SER A 675 -20.49 -9.11 26.18
CA SER A 675 -21.26 -10.35 26.29
C SER A 675 -20.74 -11.11 27.51
N SER A 676 -21.58 -11.29 28.51
CA SER A 676 -21.28 -12.01 29.76
C SER A 676 -21.12 -13.50 29.51
#